data_b2ff31d131669a90f2edf1a1c2ed7c30
#
_entry.id   b2ff31d131669a90f2edf1a1c2ed7c30
#
_cell.length_a   1.000
_cell.length_b   1.000
_cell.length_c   1.000
_cell.angle_alpha   90.00
_cell.angle_beta   90.00
_cell.angle_gamma   90.00
#
_symmetry.space_group_name_H-M   'P 1'
#
loop_
_entity.id
_entity.type
_entity.pdbx_description
1 polymer ?
#
loop_
_entity_poly.entity_id
_entity_poly.type
_entity_poly.pdbx_seq_one_letter_code
_entity_poly.pdbx_strand_id
1 'polypeptide(L)'
;MSNEAKCPFHQAAGNGTSNRDWWPNQLDLSILHRHSSLSDPMGKDFNYAQAFEKLDLAAVKRDLHALMTTSQDWWPADFGHYGGLFIRMAWHSAGTYRTADGRGGAGEGQQRFAPLNSWPDNANLDKARRLLWPIKQKYGRAISWADLLILTGNVALESMGFKTFGFAGGRADTWEPEDVYWGSEKIWLELSGGPNSRYSGDRQLENPLAAVQMGLIYVNPEGPDGNPDPVAAARDIRDTFARMAMNDEETVALIAGGHTFGKTHGAGPASNVGAEPEAAGIEAQGLGWKSAYRTGKGADAITSGLEVTWTTTPTQWSHNFFENLFGYEWELTKSPAGAHQWVAKGADAVIPDAFDPSKKHRPTMLTTDLSLRFDPAYEKISRRFHENPEQFADAFARAWFKLTHRDMGPRARYLGPEVPAEVLLWQDPIPAVDHPLIDAADAAELKAKVLASGLTVSQLVSTAWAAASTFRASDKRGGANGARIRLAPQKDWEANQPEQLAAVLETLEAIRTAFNGAQRGGKQVSLADLIVLAGCAGVEQAAKNAGHAVTVPFAPGRADASQEQTDVESMAVLEPVADGFRNYLKGKYRVPAEVLLVDKAQLLTLSAPEMTVLLGGLRVLGANVGQSRHGVFTAREQALTNDFFVNLLDMGTEWKPTAADADVFEGRDRATGELKWTGTRVDLVFGSHSQLRALAEVYGSADAQEKFVRDFVAVWNKVMNLDRFDLA
;
A
#
# COMPACT_ATOMS: atom_id res chain seq x y z
N MET A 1 5.60 -42.70 -38.44
CA MET A 1 4.94 -41.66 -37.66
C MET A 1 5.80 -40.41 -37.76
N SER A 2 5.38 -39.52 -38.62
CA SER A 2 6.12 -38.28 -38.91
C SER A 2 6.07 -37.36 -37.68
N ASN A 3 7.22 -37.09 -37.09
CA ASN A 3 7.39 -35.98 -36.15
C ASN A 3 7.32 -34.68 -36.97
N GLU A 4 6.11 -34.20 -37.23
CA GLU A 4 5.94 -32.82 -37.69
C GLU A 4 6.29 -31.93 -36.49
N ALA A 5 7.43 -31.21 -36.62
CA ALA A 5 7.77 -30.13 -35.74
C ALA A 5 6.63 -29.09 -35.81
N LYS A 6 5.79 -29.05 -34.82
CA LYS A 6 4.71 -28.04 -34.72
C LYS A 6 5.38 -26.68 -34.66
N CYS A 7 5.17 -25.89 -35.70
CA CYS A 7 5.59 -24.48 -35.71
C CYS A 7 5.04 -23.80 -34.45
N PRO A 8 5.87 -23.13 -33.62
CA PRO A 8 5.42 -22.47 -32.41
C PRO A 8 4.36 -21.39 -32.64
N PHE A 9 4.15 -20.97 -33.90
CA PHE A 9 3.12 -19.99 -34.28
C PHE A 9 1.75 -20.61 -34.65
N HIS A 10 1.57 -21.91 -34.53
CA HIS A 10 0.27 -22.58 -34.76
C HIS A 10 -0.58 -22.77 -33.48
N GLN A 11 -0.20 -22.14 -32.38
CA GLN A 11 -1.08 -22.07 -31.21
C GLN A 11 -2.12 -20.96 -31.42
N ALA A 12 -3.30 -21.13 -30.83
CA ALA A 12 -4.40 -20.18 -30.92
C ALA A 12 -3.93 -18.74 -30.64
N ALA A 13 -4.49 -17.78 -31.33
CA ALA A 13 -4.21 -16.36 -31.12
C ALA A 13 -4.34 -16.02 -29.62
N GLY A 14 -3.23 -15.58 -29.00
CA GLY A 14 -3.15 -15.28 -27.57
C GLY A 14 -2.19 -16.15 -26.76
N ASN A 15 -1.76 -17.33 -27.25
CA ASN A 15 -0.81 -18.21 -26.54
C ASN A 15 0.60 -18.21 -27.15
N GLY A 16 0.99 -17.14 -27.84
CA GLY A 16 2.37 -16.97 -28.35
C GLY A 16 3.34 -16.53 -27.28
N THR A 17 4.63 -16.80 -27.49
CA THR A 17 5.71 -16.28 -26.64
C THR A 17 5.77 -14.76 -26.71
N SER A 18 5.90 -14.13 -25.53
CA SER A 18 6.14 -12.69 -25.39
C SER A 18 7.63 -12.39 -25.25
N ASN A 19 8.02 -11.13 -25.33
CA ASN A 19 9.40 -10.72 -25.04
C ASN A 19 9.86 -11.18 -23.66
N ARG A 20 8.97 -11.22 -22.66
CA ARG A 20 9.26 -11.65 -21.28
C ARG A 20 9.63 -13.13 -21.21
N ASP A 21 9.07 -13.96 -22.05
CA ASP A 21 9.42 -15.40 -22.13
C ASP A 21 10.82 -15.62 -22.67
N TRP A 22 11.32 -14.70 -23.51
CA TRP A 22 12.67 -14.74 -24.07
C TRP A 22 13.71 -14.15 -23.11
N TRP A 23 13.36 -13.09 -22.35
CA TRP A 23 14.25 -12.38 -21.43
C TRP A 23 13.64 -12.24 -20.04
N PRO A 24 13.41 -13.35 -19.32
CA PRO A 24 12.66 -13.34 -18.07
C PRO A 24 13.37 -12.58 -16.93
N ASN A 25 14.70 -12.38 -17.05
CA ASN A 25 15.51 -11.70 -16.05
C ASN A 25 15.77 -10.21 -16.40
N GLN A 26 15.13 -9.67 -17.42
CA GLN A 26 15.24 -8.26 -17.75
C GLN A 26 14.54 -7.42 -16.66
N LEU A 27 15.16 -6.27 -16.28
CA LEU A 27 14.54 -5.30 -15.39
C LEU A 27 13.18 -4.86 -15.94
N ASP A 28 12.13 -5.03 -15.18
CA ASP A 28 10.75 -4.71 -15.56
C ASP A 28 10.44 -3.25 -15.22
N LEU A 29 10.11 -2.46 -16.21
CA LEU A 29 9.71 -1.05 -16.08
C LEU A 29 8.20 -0.84 -16.25
N SER A 30 7.42 -1.91 -16.46
CA SER A 30 5.98 -1.82 -16.71
C SER A 30 5.21 -1.15 -15.56
N ILE A 31 5.65 -1.39 -14.34
CA ILE A 31 5.06 -0.81 -13.12
C ILE A 31 5.10 0.75 -13.12
N LEU A 32 6.01 1.38 -13.89
CA LEU A 32 6.09 2.83 -14.02
C LEU A 32 5.04 3.41 -14.98
N HIS A 33 4.29 2.57 -15.70
CA HIS A 33 3.21 3.00 -16.57
C HIS A 33 1.87 3.17 -15.85
N ARG A 34 1.73 2.65 -14.65
CA ARG A 34 0.48 2.61 -13.88
C ARG A 34 -0.18 3.97 -13.65
N HIS A 35 0.63 5.03 -13.55
CA HIS A 35 0.12 6.38 -13.33
C HIS A 35 -0.11 7.16 -14.63
N SER A 36 -0.22 6.48 -15.76
CA SER A 36 -0.49 7.11 -17.05
C SER A 36 -1.94 7.57 -17.14
N SER A 37 -2.15 8.84 -17.48
CA SER A 37 -3.49 9.36 -17.75
C SER A 37 -4.14 8.77 -19.02
N LEU A 38 -3.39 8.03 -19.83
CA LEU A 38 -3.89 7.37 -21.04
C LEU A 38 -4.73 6.13 -20.74
N SER A 39 -4.52 5.49 -19.58
CA SER A 39 -5.29 4.34 -19.14
C SER A 39 -6.51 4.70 -18.28
N ASP A 40 -6.69 5.98 -17.92
CA ASP A 40 -7.82 6.45 -17.14
C ASP A 40 -9.04 6.77 -18.03
N PRO A 41 -10.12 5.96 -18.01
CA PRO A 41 -11.31 6.19 -18.83
C PRO A 41 -12.15 7.39 -18.38
N MET A 42 -11.89 7.93 -17.18
CA MET A 42 -12.63 9.09 -16.67
C MET A 42 -12.11 10.40 -17.27
N GLY A 43 -10.87 10.39 -17.77
CA GLY A 43 -10.22 11.54 -18.38
C GLY A 43 -9.66 12.53 -17.35
N LYS A 44 -8.69 13.34 -17.80
CA LYS A 44 -7.91 14.25 -16.96
C LYS A 44 -8.70 15.34 -16.23
N ASP A 45 -9.91 15.68 -16.70
CA ASP A 45 -10.75 16.73 -16.12
C ASP A 45 -11.72 16.18 -15.06
N PHE A 46 -11.74 14.87 -14.83
CA PHE A 46 -12.56 14.27 -13.79
C PHE A 46 -11.88 14.36 -12.43
N ASN A 47 -12.60 14.92 -11.45
CA ASN A 47 -12.17 14.97 -10.06
C ASN A 47 -13.15 14.18 -9.19
N TYR A 48 -12.68 13.06 -8.65
CA TYR A 48 -13.51 12.17 -7.85
C TYR A 48 -13.98 12.82 -6.54
N ALA A 49 -13.14 13.60 -5.88
CA ALA A 49 -13.52 14.29 -4.64
C ALA A 49 -14.73 15.20 -4.87
N GLN A 50 -14.68 16.02 -5.94
CA GLN A 50 -15.81 16.88 -6.32
C GLN A 50 -17.08 16.11 -6.74
N ALA A 51 -16.91 14.91 -7.31
CA ALA A 51 -18.03 14.06 -7.65
C ALA A 51 -18.67 13.45 -6.40
N PHE A 52 -17.86 12.99 -5.45
CA PHE A 52 -18.31 12.43 -4.19
C PHE A 52 -19.00 13.47 -3.27
N GLU A 53 -18.49 14.70 -3.22
CA GLU A 53 -19.11 15.79 -2.44
C GLU A 53 -20.55 16.10 -2.86
N LYS A 54 -20.92 15.80 -4.09
CA LYS A 54 -22.28 16.00 -4.61
C LYS A 54 -23.19 14.78 -4.38
N LEU A 55 -22.67 13.71 -3.81
CA LEU A 55 -23.40 12.47 -3.58
C LEU A 55 -24.35 12.60 -2.38
N ASP A 56 -25.61 12.20 -2.55
CA ASP A 56 -26.50 11.94 -1.42
C ASP A 56 -26.12 10.60 -0.76
N LEU A 57 -25.15 10.65 0.17
CA LEU A 57 -24.67 9.49 0.90
C LEU A 57 -25.79 8.77 1.65
N ALA A 58 -26.76 9.53 2.20
CA ALA A 58 -27.90 8.96 2.91
C ALA A 58 -28.80 8.14 1.94
N ALA A 59 -28.96 8.56 0.69
CA ALA A 59 -29.69 7.78 -0.31
C ALA A 59 -28.96 6.48 -0.64
N VAL A 60 -27.65 6.51 -0.80
CA VAL A 60 -26.83 5.30 -1.01
C VAL A 60 -27.02 4.33 0.16
N LYS A 61 -26.92 4.82 1.39
CA LYS A 61 -27.11 4.00 2.60
C LYS A 61 -28.50 3.39 2.68
N ARG A 62 -29.56 4.13 2.29
CA ARG A 62 -30.92 3.57 2.23
C ARG A 62 -31.04 2.42 1.23
N ASP A 63 -30.43 2.55 0.04
CA ASP A 63 -30.43 1.49 -0.96
C ASP A 63 -29.63 0.27 -0.50
N LEU A 64 -28.50 0.49 0.15
CA LEU A 64 -27.68 -0.59 0.75
C LEU A 64 -28.45 -1.30 1.88
N HIS A 65 -29.14 -0.56 2.74
CA HIS A 65 -30.01 -1.15 3.79
C HIS A 65 -31.12 -2.04 3.18
N ALA A 66 -31.75 -1.58 2.11
CA ALA A 66 -32.76 -2.38 1.42
C ALA A 66 -32.15 -3.66 0.81
N LEU A 67 -30.96 -3.57 0.25
CA LEU A 67 -30.24 -4.72 -0.29
C LEU A 67 -29.93 -5.78 0.77
N MET A 68 -29.60 -5.38 2.01
CA MET A 68 -29.19 -6.32 3.07
C MET A 68 -30.20 -7.45 3.28
N THR A 69 -31.50 -7.19 3.14
CA THR A 69 -32.59 -8.15 3.38
C THR A 69 -33.34 -8.56 2.11
N THR A 70 -32.88 -8.11 0.93
CA THR A 70 -33.50 -8.47 -0.37
C THR A 70 -32.76 -9.66 -0.96
N SER A 71 -33.01 -10.85 -0.39
CA SER A 71 -32.39 -12.09 -0.80
C SER A 71 -32.72 -12.43 -2.27
N GLN A 72 -31.68 -12.84 -3.04
CA GLN A 72 -31.80 -13.19 -4.44
C GLN A 72 -31.76 -14.70 -4.63
N ASP A 73 -32.63 -15.26 -5.43
CA ASP A 73 -32.71 -16.70 -5.70
C ASP A 73 -31.41 -17.27 -6.33
N TRP A 74 -30.69 -16.45 -7.08
CA TRP A 74 -29.44 -16.87 -7.70
C TRP A 74 -28.26 -16.94 -6.71
N TRP A 75 -28.33 -16.20 -5.56
CA TRP A 75 -27.39 -16.23 -4.44
C TRP A 75 -28.14 -15.89 -3.15
N PRO A 76 -28.78 -16.87 -2.47
CA PRO A 76 -29.59 -16.61 -1.28
C PRO A 76 -28.78 -16.11 -0.10
N ALA A 77 -29.36 -15.20 0.68
CA ALA A 77 -28.75 -14.62 1.87
C ALA A 77 -28.83 -15.60 3.06
N ASP A 78 -27.70 -15.76 3.76
CA ASP A 78 -27.64 -16.51 5.02
C ASP A 78 -28.52 -15.84 6.07
N PHE A 79 -29.36 -16.61 6.76
CA PHE A 79 -30.29 -16.09 7.76
C PHE A 79 -31.23 -14.96 7.22
N GLY A 80 -31.38 -14.87 5.89
CA GLY A 80 -32.14 -13.83 5.23
C GLY A 80 -31.46 -12.44 5.19
N HIS A 81 -30.16 -12.36 5.49
CA HIS A 81 -29.42 -11.10 5.57
C HIS A 81 -28.00 -11.21 4.97
N TYR A 82 -27.66 -10.34 4.01
CA TYR A 82 -26.34 -10.34 3.38
C TYR A 82 -25.20 -9.74 4.22
N GLY A 83 -25.47 -9.26 5.43
CA GLY A 83 -24.49 -8.54 6.23
C GLY A 83 -23.18 -9.27 6.44
N GLY A 84 -23.21 -10.56 6.80
CA GLY A 84 -21.99 -11.35 6.96
C GLY A 84 -21.14 -11.42 5.68
N LEU A 85 -21.77 -11.60 4.51
CA LEU A 85 -21.11 -11.60 3.20
C LEU A 85 -20.46 -10.24 2.90
N PHE A 86 -21.15 -9.14 3.17
CA PHE A 86 -20.65 -7.79 2.89
C PHE A 86 -19.59 -7.30 3.89
N ILE A 87 -19.67 -7.71 5.16
CA ILE A 87 -18.58 -7.48 6.12
C ILE A 87 -17.30 -8.19 5.62
N ARG A 88 -17.41 -9.46 5.23
CA ARG A 88 -16.28 -10.21 4.67
C ARG A 88 -15.72 -9.54 3.41
N MET A 89 -16.57 -9.06 2.50
CA MET A 89 -16.15 -8.35 1.29
C MET A 89 -15.35 -7.09 1.63
N ALA A 90 -15.83 -6.25 2.55
CA ALA A 90 -15.13 -5.03 2.96
C ALA A 90 -13.82 -5.34 3.69
N TRP A 91 -13.82 -6.32 4.59
CA TRP A 91 -12.63 -6.80 5.26
C TRP A 91 -11.57 -7.28 4.26
N HIS A 92 -11.96 -8.11 3.30
CA HIS A 92 -11.05 -8.66 2.29
C HIS A 92 -10.63 -7.62 1.24
N SER A 93 -11.35 -6.50 1.10
CA SER A 93 -10.87 -5.34 0.34
C SER A 93 -9.75 -4.60 1.07
N ALA A 94 -9.85 -4.47 2.40
CA ALA A 94 -8.91 -3.72 3.23
C ALA A 94 -7.75 -4.58 3.76
N GLY A 95 -7.97 -5.87 3.98
CA GLY A 95 -7.03 -6.78 4.65
C GLY A 95 -5.80 -7.18 3.84
N THR A 96 -5.71 -6.78 2.59
CA THR A 96 -4.50 -6.95 1.77
C THR A 96 -3.44 -5.87 2.01
N TYR A 97 -3.74 -4.83 2.79
CA TYR A 97 -2.78 -3.78 3.14
C TYR A 97 -1.57 -4.33 3.87
N ARG A 98 -0.39 -3.83 3.54
CA ARG A 98 0.86 -4.18 4.20
C ARG A 98 1.71 -2.93 4.48
N THR A 99 2.25 -2.85 5.70
CA THR A 99 2.97 -1.67 6.19
C THR A 99 4.29 -1.45 5.49
N ALA A 100 4.96 -2.53 5.05
CA ALA A 100 6.33 -2.48 4.52
C ALA A 100 6.45 -1.57 3.28
N ASP A 101 5.48 -1.62 2.36
CA ASP A 101 5.46 -0.81 1.13
C ASP A 101 4.16 -0.03 0.93
N GLY A 102 3.20 -0.16 1.85
CA GLY A 102 1.90 0.52 1.79
C GLY A 102 0.95 0.01 0.72
N ARG A 103 1.31 -1.06 0.01
CA ARG A 103 0.48 -1.64 -1.07
C ARG A 103 -0.64 -2.51 -0.51
N GLY A 104 -1.56 -2.86 -1.38
CA GLY A 104 -2.82 -3.51 -1.00
C GLY A 104 -3.81 -2.52 -0.39
N GLY A 105 -4.80 -3.04 0.35
CA GLY A 105 -5.80 -2.24 1.02
C GLY A 105 -7.01 -1.88 0.16
N ALA A 106 -7.85 -1.00 0.70
CA ALA A 106 -9.13 -0.64 0.13
C ALA A 106 -9.08 0.56 -0.83
N GLY A 107 -7.94 1.25 -0.92
CA GLY A 107 -7.82 2.59 -1.49
C GLY A 107 -8.18 2.74 -2.96
N GLU A 108 -8.17 1.66 -3.74
CA GLU A 108 -8.30 1.69 -5.20
C GLU A 108 -9.29 0.66 -5.78
N GLY A 109 -9.97 -0.10 -4.91
CA GLY A 109 -10.93 -1.12 -5.34
C GLY A 109 -10.30 -2.34 -6.02
N GLN A 110 -9.11 -2.73 -5.62
CA GLN A 110 -8.28 -3.78 -6.22
C GLN A 110 -8.91 -5.18 -6.17
N GLN A 111 -9.85 -5.44 -5.27
CA GLN A 111 -10.58 -6.72 -5.21
C GLN A 111 -11.32 -7.06 -6.51
N ARG A 112 -11.51 -6.09 -7.42
CA ARG A 112 -12.13 -6.32 -8.75
C ARG A 112 -11.21 -7.02 -9.74
N PHE A 113 -9.89 -7.00 -9.51
CA PHE A 113 -8.87 -7.40 -10.47
C PHE A 113 -8.14 -8.68 -10.07
N ALA A 114 -7.59 -9.38 -11.06
CA ALA A 114 -6.62 -10.42 -10.81
C ALA A 114 -5.36 -9.87 -10.11
N PRO A 115 -4.71 -10.64 -9.22
CA PRO A 115 -5.09 -12.00 -8.81
C PRO A 115 -6.13 -12.03 -7.69
N LEU A 116 -6.43 -10.88 -7.05
CA LEU A 116 -7.23 -10.80 -5.82
C LEU A 116 -8.66 -11.30 -6.02
N ASN A 117 -9.29 -11.02 -7.17
CA ASN A 117 -10.64 -11.50 -7.48
C ASN A 117 -10.73 -13.04 -7.56
N SER A 118 -9.58 -13.71 -7.71
CA SER A 118 -9.47 -15.16 -7.89
C SER A 118 -8.71 -15.88 -6.77
N TRP A 119 -8.31 -15.17 -5.72
CA TRP A 119 -7.72 -15.81 -4.56
C TRP A 119 -8.70 -16.76 -3.87
N PRO A 120 -8.28 -17.96 -3.45
CA PRO A 120 -9.15 -18.93 -2.75
C PRO A 120 -9.89 -18.33 -1.56
N ASP A 121 -9.22 -17.46 -0.80
CA ASP A 121 -9.83 -16.78 0.35
C ASP A 121 -10.90 -15.74 -0.05
N ASN A 122 -10.92 -15.31 -1.30
CA ASN A 122 -11.95 -14.44 -1.87
C ASN A 122 -13.09 -15.20 -2.56
N ALA A 123 -13.17 -16.52 -2.37
CA ALA A 123 -14.22 -17.34 -2.97
C ALA A 123 -15.61 -16.76 -2.68
N ASN A 124 -16.43 -16.68 -3.71
CA ASN A 124 -17.81 -16.16 -3.70
C ASN A 124 -17.96 -14.64 -3.43
N LEU A 125 -16.89 -13.86 -3.30
CA LEU A 125 -16.97 -12.39 -3.23
C LEU A 125 -17.27 -11.73 -4.58
N ASP A 126 -17.09 -12.44 -5.68
CA ASP A 126 -17.59 -12.07 -7.00
C ASP A 126 -19.13 -11.89 -6.99
N LYS A 127 -19.86 -12.74 -6.22
CA LYS A 127 -21.30 -12.61 -6.02
C LYS A 127 -21.65 -11.39 -5.20
N ALA A 128 -20.88 -11.07 -4.16
CA ALA A 128 -21.07 -9.85 -3.36
C ALA A 128 -20.96 -8.59 -4.24
N ARG A 129 -19.92 -8.50 -5.06
CA ARG A 129 -19.76 -7.38 -6.01
C ARG A 129 -20.89 -7.34 -7.05
N ARG A 130 -21.36 -8.50 -7.52
CA ARG A 130 -22.49 -8.55 -8.47
C ARG A 130 -23.81 -8.09 -7.83
N LEU A 131 -24.05 -8.40 -6.56
CA LEU A 131 -25.20 -7.88 -5.80
C LEU A 131 -25.19 -6.35 -5.67
N LEU A 132 -24.00 -5.73 -5.62
CA LEU A 132 -23.84 -4.27 -5.54
C LEU A 132 -24.01 -3.55 -6.88
N TRP A 133 -23.94 -4.27 -8.02
CA TRP A 133 -23.95 -3.62 -9.33
C TRP A 133 -25.16 -2.69 -9.56
N PRO A 134 -26.41 -3.03 -9.19
CA PRO A 134 -27.54 -2.11 -9.38
C PRO A 134 -27.34 -0.77 -8.64
N ILE A 135 -26.72 -0.78 -7.47
CA ILE A 135 -26.42 0.43 -6.69
C ILE A 135 -25.30 1.21 -7.38
N LYS A 136 -24.20 0.54 -7.74
CA LYS A 136 -23.11 1.17 -8.49
C LYS A 136 -23.60 1.80 -9.80
N GLN A 137 -24.46 1.09 -10.52
CA GLN A 137 -25.08 1.58 -11.76
C GLN A 137 -25.92 2.85 -11.52
N LYS A 138 -26.71 2.86 -10.44
CA LYS A 138 -27.59 3.99 -10.09
C LYS A 138 -26.81 5.26 -9.78
N TYR A 139 -25.73 5.14 -8.99
CA TYR A 139 -24.94 6.31 -8.55
C TYR A 139 -23.73 6.60 -9.44
N GLY A 140 -23.38 5.69 -10.33
CA GLY A 140 -22.38 5.86 -11.37
C GLY A 140 -21.01 6.34 -10.83
N ARG A 141 -20.51 7.39 -11.44
CA ARG A 141 -19.17 7.96 -11.09
C ARG A 141 -19.15 8.77 -9.78
N ALA A 142 -20.30 9.05 -9.18
CA ALA A 142 -20.36 9.80 -7.92
C ALA A 142 -19.88 8.96 -6.72
N ILE A 143 -19.87 7.64 -6.83
CA ILE A 143 -19.24 6.75 -5.85
C ILE A 143 -18.33 5.75 -6.57
N SER A 144 -17.07 5.66 -6.14
CA SER A 144 -16.13 4.65 -6.62
C SER A 144 -16.52 3.24 -6.15
N TRP A 145 -15.99 2.20 -6.79
CA TRP A 145 -16.07 0.85 -6.24
C TRP A 145 -15.33 0.75 -4.91
N ALA A 146 -14.18 1.41 -4.80
CA ALA A 146 -13.40 1.41 -3.57
C ALA A 146 -14.22 1.92 -2.37
N ASP A 147 -14.87 3.08 -2.52
CA ASP A 147 -15.74 3.63 -1.45
C ASP A 147 -17.01 2.80 -1.25
N LEU A 148 -17.62 2.28 -2.32
CA LEU A 148 -18.84 1.48 -2.21
C LEU A 148 -18.61 0.16 -1.45
N LEU A 149 -17.49 -0.53 -1.70
CA LEU A 149 -17.15 -1.77 -1.00
C LEU A 149 -17.03 -1.54 0.51
N ILE A 150 -16.37 -0.48 0.94
CA ILE A 150 -16.19 -0.14 2.35
C ILE A 150 -17.48 0.38 2.98
N LEU A 151 -18.19 1.28 2.32
CA LEU A 151 -19.49 1.78 2.79
C LEU A 151 -20.48 0.63 3.00
N THR A 152 -20.48 -0.35 2.12
CA THR A 152 -21.35 -1.53 2.22
C THR A 152 -21.03 -2.33 3.49
N GLY A 153 -19.77 -2.50 3.85
CA GLY A 153 -19.36 -3.14 5.11
C GLY A 153 -19.85 -2.38 6.33
N ASN A 154 -19.76 -1.05 6.32
CA ASN A 154 -20.30 -0.21 7.39
C ASN A 154 -21.81 -0.35 7.51
N VAL A 155 -22.55 -0.22 6.40
CA VAL A 155 -24.00 -0.37 6.42
C VAL A 155 -24.42 -1.78 6.86
N ALA A 156 -23.64 -2.80 6.51
CA ALA A 156 -23.90 -4.16 6.98
C ALA A 156 -23.82 -4.24 8.52
N LEU A 157 -22.76 -3.70 9.11
CA LEU A 157 -22.62 -3.63 10.59
C LEU A 157 -23.76 -2.84 11.23
N GLU A 158 -24.08 -1.67 10.70
CA GLU A 158 -25.14 -0.79 11.21
C GLU A 158 -26.52 -1.44 11.12
N SER A 159 -26.80 -2.13 10.01
CA SER A 159 -28.09 -2.82 9.80
C SER A 159 -28.32 -3.99 10.75
N MET A 160 -27.25 -4.52 11.33
CA MET A 160 -27.27 -5.57 12.35
C MET A 160 -27.09 -5.02 13.79
N GLY A 161 -27.26 -3.70 13.96
CA GLY A 161 -27.31 -3.05 15.26
C GLY A 161 -25.96 -2.63 15.86
N PHE A 162 -24.87 -2.72 15.09
CA PHE A 162 -23.56 -2.23 15.54
C PHE A 162 -23.38 -0.74 15.16
N LYS A 163 -22.89 0.05 16.10
CA LYS A 163 -22.56 1.45 15.86
C LYS A 163 -21.12 1.57 15.38
N THR A 164 -20.91 1.88 14.11
CA THR A 164 -19.58 2.12 13.54
C THR A 164 -18.96 3.41 14.09
N PHE A 165 -17.62 3.52 14.01
CA PHE A 165 -16.91 4.75 14.41
C PHE A 165 -17.14 5.90 13.43
N GLY A 166 -17.38 5.59 12.17
CA GLY A 166 -17.65 6.52 11.08
C GLY A 166 -17.29 5.96 9.72
N PHE A 167 -17.37 6.84 8.71
CA PHE A 167 -17.00 6.55 7.33
C PHE A 167 -16.41 7.80 6.66
N ALA A 168 -15.35 7.61 5.90
CA ALA A 168 -14.84 8.62 4.97
C ALA A 168 -14.81 8.05 3.56
N GLY A 169 -15.34 8.81 2.61
CA GLY A 169 -15.10 8.62 1.19
C GLY A 169 -13.80 9.30 0.73
N GLY A 170 -13.47 9.20 -0.53
CA GLY A 170 -12.28 9.80 -1.13
C GLY A 170 -11.32 8.80 -1.76
N ARG A 171 -11.67 7.51 -1.81
CA ARG A 171 -10.93 6.46 -2.52
C ARG A 171 -11.30 6.49 -3.99
N ALA A 172 -10.40 6.95 -4.85
CA ALA A 172 -10.61 6.90 -6.30
C ALA A 172 -10.35 5.50 -6.85
N ASP A 173 -11.16 5.07 -7.81
CA ASP A 173 -10.93 3.80 -8.51
C ASP A 173 -9.70 3.86 -9.40
N THR A 174 -9.04 2.72 -9.56
CA THR A 174 -8.09 2.46 -10.65
C THR A 174 -8.72 1.51 -11.69
N TRP A 175 -8.10 1.41 -12.86
CA TRP A 175 -8.64 0.72 -14.03
C TRP A 175 -7.81 -0.48 -14.47
N GLU A 176 -6.76 -0.79 -13.71
CA GLU A 176 -5.85 -1.90 -13.92
C GLU A 176 -5.40 -2.48 -12.58
N PRO A 177 -4.99 -3.76 -12.53
CA PRO A 177 -4.49 -4.38 -11.33
C PRO A 177 -3.22 -3.69 -10.82
N GLU A 178 -3.07 -3.65 -9.50
CA GLU A 178 -1.81 -3.26 -8.88
C GLU A 178 -0.76 -4.36 -9.12
N ASP A 179 0.38 -3.97 -9.70
CA ASP A 179 1.51 -4.89 -9.87
C ASP A 179 2.33 -4.89 -8.57
N VAL A 180 2.13 -5.92 -7.75
CA VAL A 180 2.80 -6.10 -6.47
C VAL A 180 3.40 -7.49 -6.34
N TYR A 181 4.44 -7.60 -5.54
CA TYR A 181 5.02 -8.87 -5.18
C TYR A 181 4.13 -9.59 -4.15
N TRP A 182 3.58 -10.75 -4.52
CA TRP A 182 2.70 -11.56 -3.67
C TRP A 182 3.40 -12.75 -2.99
N GLY A 183 4.70 -12.88 -3.17
CA GLY A 183 5.52 -13.92 -2.58
C GLY A 183 6.17 -14.85 -3.58
N SER A 184 7.04 -15.71 -3.06
CA SER A 184 7.84 -16.68 -3.82
C SER A 184 7.05 -17.90 -4.28
N GLU A 185 5.91 -18.22 -3.67
CA GLU A 185 5.07 -19.34 -4.05
C GLU A 185 4.49 -19.19 -5.45
N LYS A 186 4.40 -20.32 -6.15
CA LYS A 186 3.84 -20.40 -7.51
C LYS A 186 2.46 -21.03 -7.55
N ILE A 187 2.02 -21.62 -6.43
CA ILE A 187 0.71 -22.24 -6.28
C ILE A 187 -0.01 -21.68 -5.06
N TRP A 188 -1.33 -21.65 -5.13
CA TRP A 188 -2.15 -21.21 -4.02
C TRP A 188 -1.97 -22.11 -2.80
N LEU A 189 -1.85 -21.51 -1.62
CA LEU A 189 -1.83 -22.19 -0.34
C LEU A 189 -0.69 -23.21 -0.18
N GLU A 190 0.47 -22.96 -0.82
CA GLU A 190 1.66 -23.79 -0.64
C GLU A 190 2.06 -23.85 0.83
N LEU A 191 2.40 -25.04 1.32
CA LEU A 191 2.81 -25.22 2.72
C LEU A 191 4.18 -24.60 2.99
N SER A 192 4.42 -24.18 4.22
CA SER A 192 5.66 -23.48 4.63
C SER A 192 6.95 -24.28 4.44
N GLY A 193 6.89 -25.60 4.31
CA GLY A 193 8.02 -26.46 3.97
C GLY A 193 8.27 -26.66 2.47
N GLY A 194 7.52 -26.00 1.61
CA GLY A 194 7.66 -26.11 0.15
C GLY A 194 8.92 -25.42 -0.40
N PRO A 195 9.33 -25.78 -1.63
CA PRO A 195 10.56 -25.24 -2.24
C PRO A 195 10.49 -23.75 -2.54
N ASN A 196 9.30 -23.17 -2.63
CA ASN A 196 9.06 -21.75 -2.87
C ASN A 196 8.45 -21.09 -1.64
N SER A 197 8.74 -21.58 -0.44
CA SER A 197 8.20 -21.04 0.80
C SER A 197 8.60 -19.56 0.99
N ARG A 198 7.66 -18.78 1.49
CA ARG A 198 7.86 -17.40 1.91
C ARG A 198 8.45 -17.26 3.32
N TYR A 199 8.71 -18.38 3.98
CA TYR A 199 9.33 -18.40 5.31
C TYR A 199 10.81 -18.72 5.24
N SER A 200 11.59 -18.15 6.17
CA SER A 200 12.97 -18.50 6.44
C SER A 200 13.20 -18.72 7.93
N GLY A 201 14.29 -19.41 8.29
CA GLY A 201 14.65 -19.67 9.69
C GLY A 201 13.51 -20.27 10.52
N ASP A 202 13.29 -19.75 11.72
CA ASP A 202 12.19 -20.13 12.59
C ASP A 202 10.92 -19.36 12.21
N ARG A 203 10.32 -19.73 11.07
CA ARG A 203 9.05 -19.17 10.56
C ARG A 203 9.04 -17.62 10.48
N GLN A 204 10.09 -17.06 9.87
CA GLN A 204 10.15 -15.63 9.57
C GLN A 204 9.55 -15.37 8.21
N LEU A 205 8.43 -14.64 8.19
CA LEU A 205 7.74 -14.27 6.96
C LEU A 205 8.57 -13.27 6.15
N GLU A 206 8.69 -13.52 4.86
CA GLU A 206 9.38 -12.66 3.90
C GLU A 206 8.78 -11.24 3.86
N ASN A 207 9.63 -10.21 3.79
CA ASN A 207 9.17 -8.86 3.49
C ASN A 207 9.01 -8.69 1.96
N PRO A 208 7.99 -7.94 1.49
CA PRO A 208 7.06 -7.07 2.22
C PRO A 208 5.73 -7.74 2.62
N LEU A 209 5.63 -9.07 2.55
CA LEU A 209 4.38 -9.79 2.67
C LEU A 209 3.70 -9.61 4.03
N ALA A 210 2.35 -9.60 4.03
CA ALA A 210 1.53 -9.67 5.23
C ALA A 210 0.81 -11.02 5.36
N ALA A 211 0.34 -11.61 4.27
CA ALA A 211 -0.32 -12.93 4.30
C ALA A 211 0.68 -14.07 4.43
N VAL A 212 0.34 -15.06 5.25
CA VAL A 212 1.19 -16.23 5.55
C VAL A 212 1.27 -17.24 4.41
N GLN A 213 0.26 -17.28 3.54
CA GLN A 213 0.21 -18.15 2.35
C GLN A 213 -0.34 -17.35 1.17
N MET A 214 0.17 -17.58 -0.03
CA MET A 214 -0.38 -16.99 -1.24
C MET A 214 -1.82 -17.45 -1.46
N GLY A 215 -2.72 -16.51 -1.68
CA GLY A 215 -4.14 -16.80 -1.84
C GLY A 215 -4.97 -16.66 -0.58
N LEU A 216 -4.33 -16.39 0.58
CA LEU A 216 -4.99 -15.93 1.80
C LEU A 216 -4.89 -14.41 1.93
N ILE A 217 -5.86 -13.81 2.61
CA ILE A 217 -5.79 -12.38 2.94
C ILE A 217 -4.89 -12.17 4.18
N TYR A 218 -4.88 -13.12 5.12
CA TYR A 218 -4.12 -13.04 6.37
C TYR A 218 -3.60 -14.41 6.81
N VAL A 219 -4.34 -15.24 7.53
CA VAL A 219 -3.88 -16.52 8.12
C VAL A 219 -4.75 -17.69 7.72
N ASN A 220 -4.20 -18.90 7.81
CA ASN A 220 -4.97 -20.12 7.60
C ASN A 220 -5.90 -20.36 8.81
N PRO A 221 -7.23 -20.39 8.63
CA PRO A 221 -8.18 -20.55 9.73
C PRO A 221 -8.14 -21.94 10.38
N GLU A 222 -7.59 -22.93 9.70
CA GLU A 222 -7.36 -24.27 10.26
C GLU A 222 -6.10 -24.34 11.17
N GLY A 223 -5.30 -23.27 11.20
CA GLY A 223 -3.99 -23.21 11.85
C GLY A 223 -2.83 -23.22 10.85
N PRO A 224 -1.57 -23.01 11.31
CA PRO A 224 -0.40 -22.98 10.47
C PRO A 224 -0.27 -24.24 9.61
N ASP A 225 -0.21 -24.04 8.28
CA ASP A 225 -0.16 -25.14 7.29
C ASP A 225 -1.33 -26.15 7.41
N GLY A 226 -2.48 -25.72 7.95
CA GLY A 226 -3.65 -26.58 8.20
C GLY A 226 -3.54 -27.43 9.47
N ASN A 227 -2.53 -27.19 10.32
CA ASN A 227 -2.39 -27.88 11.60
C ASN A 227 -3.25 -27.18 12.68
N PRO A 228 -4.20 -27.88 13.33
CA PRO A 228 -5.15 -27.26 14.24
C PRO A 228 -4.57 -27.00 15.65
N ASP A 229 -3.53 -26.17 15.72
CA ASP A 229 -2.89 -25.70 16.96
C ASP A 229 -3.20 -24.22 17.20
N PRO A 230 -4.08 -23.86 18.18
CA PRO A 230 -4.44 -22.49 18.46
C PRO A 230 -3.28 -21.61 18.93
N VAL A 231 -2.28 -22.17 19.63
CA VAL A 231 -1.14 -21.40 20.14
C VAL A 231 -0.16 -21.07 19.00
N ALA A 232 0.09 -22.05 18.13
CA ALA A 232 0.88 -21.82 16.94
C ALA A 232 0.19 -20.83 15.98
N ALA A 233 -1.14 -20.92 15.82
CA ALA A 233 -1.92 -19.99 15.03
C ALA A 233 -1.85 -18.54 15.54
N ALA A 234 -1.78 -18.33 16.86
CA ALA A 234 -1.63 -17.00 17.45
C ALA A 234 -0.36 -16.29 17.00
N ARG A 235 0.73 -17.03 16.77
CA ARG A 235 1.99 -16.46 16.24
C ARG A 235 1.79 -15.89 14.83
N ASP A 236 1.17 -16.67 13.94
CA ASP A 236 0.90 -16.24 12.57
C ASP A 236 -0.08 -15.04 12.56
N ILE A 237 -1.12 -15.08 13.39
CA ILE A 237 -2.07 -13.97 13.54
C ILE A 237 -1.33 -12.70 13.94
N ARG A 238 -0.51 -12.76 14.98
CA ARG A 238 0.20 -11.56 15.50
C ARG A 238 1.15 -10.98 14.46
N ASP A 239 1.95 -11.81 13.79
CA ASP A 239 2.86 -11.35 12.74
C ASP A 239 2.10 -10.70 11.58
N THR A 240 1.08 -11.37 11.06
CA THR A 240 0.28 -10.87 9.94
C THR A 240 -0.46 -9.57 10.29
N PHE A 241 -1.16 -9.53 11.42
CA PHE A 241 -1.92 -8.34 11.81
C PHE A 241 -1.00 -7.16 12.15
N ALA A 242 0.17 -7.39 12.76
CA ALA A 242 1.18 -6.34 12.96
C ALA A 242 1.65 -5.75 11.60
N ARG A 243 1.87 -6.60 10.60
CA ARG A 243 2.21 -6.17 9.23
C ARG A 243 1.07 -5.46 8.52
N MET A 244 -0.14 -5.60 9.01
CA MET A 244 -1.34 -4.86 8.60
C MET A 244 -1.58 -3.60 9.46
N ALA A 245 -0.64 -3.19 10.29
CA ALA A 245 -0.70 -2.06 11.23
C ALA A 245 -1.63 -2.26 12.43
N MET A 246 -1.98 -3.51 12.81
CA MET A 246 -2.84 -3.81 13.95
C MET A 246 -2.03 -4.33 15.14
N ASN A 247 -2.27 -3.77 16.32
CA ASN A 247 -1.75 -4.31 17.57
C ASN A 247 -2.63 -5.46 18.10
N ASP A 248 -2.22 -6.09 19.21
CA ASP A 248 -2.93 -7.24 19.78
C ASP A 248 -4.37 -6.90 20.18
N GLU A 249 -4.63 -5.70 20.70
CA GLU A 249 -5.99 -5.27 21.09
C GLU A 249 -6.89 -5.09 19.87
N GLU A 250 -6.41 -4.40 18.85
CA GLU A 250 -7.10 -4.21 17.57
C GLU A 250 -7.36 -5.55 16.89
N THR A 251 -6.40 -6.47 16.95
CA THR A 251 -6.50 -7.83 16.39
C THR A 251 -7.61 -8.65 17.05
N VAL A 252 -7.62 -8.70 18.37
CA VAL A 252 -8.68 -9.42 19.14
C VAL A 252 -10.04 -8.78 18.86
N ALA A 253 -10.12 -7.45 18.87
CA ALA A 253 -11.36 -6.74 18.60
C ALA A 253 -11.91 -7.01 17.20
N LEU A 254 -11.04 -7.02 16.19
CA LEU A 254 -11.42 -7.29 14.79
C LEU A 254 -11.91 -8.72 14.60
N ILE A 255 -11.19 -9.72 15.12
CA ILE A 255 -11.57 -11.13 14.97
C ILE A 255 -12.90 -11.40 15.68
N ALA A 256 -13.01 -11.06 16.96
CA ALA A 256 -14.22 -11.30 17.74
C ALA A 256 -15.41 -10.48 17.22
N GLY A 257 -15.20 -9.24 16.83
CA GLY A 257 -16.23 -8.36 16.29
C GLY A 257 -16.76 -8.84 14.94
N GLY A 258 -15.87 -9.22 14.02
CA GLY A 258 -16.24 -9.76 12.72
C GLY A 258 -16.95 -11.10 12.83
N HIS A 259 -16.44 -12.01 13.66
CA HIS A 259 -17.01 -13.34 13.89
C HIS A 259 -18.27 -13.35 14.76
N THR A 260 -18.72 -12.21 15.28
CA THR A 260 -20.07 -12.07 15.83
C THR A 260 -21.14 -12.32 14.76
N PHE A 261 -20.83 -12.09 13.49
CA PHE A 261 -21.79 -12.09 12.39
C PHE A 261 -21.58 -13.23 11.39
N GLY A 262 -22.69 -13.67 10.77
CA GLY A 262 -22.68 -14.59 9.65
C GLY A 262 -22.20 -16.00 9.98
N LYS A 263 -21.71 -16.67 8.95
CA LYS A 263 -21.18 -18.04 9.00
C LYS A 263 -20.13 -18.28 7.90
N THR A 264 -19.35 -19.35 8.05
CA THR A 264 -18.55 -19.93 6.96
C THR A 264 -19.35 -21.01 6.21
N HIS A 265 -18.86 -21.42 5.03
CA HIS A 265 -19.53 -22.40 4.17
C HIS A 265 -18.59 -23.53 3.77
N GLY A 266 -18.97 -24.75 4.15
CA GLY A 266 -18.27 -25.98 3.86
C GLY A 266 -19.22 -27.15 3.74
N ALA A 267 -20.35 -26.98 3.04
CA ALA A 267 -21.44 -27.94 2.97
C ALA A 267 -21.06 -29.29 2.34
N GLY A 268 -19.98 -29.36 1.58
CA GLY A 268 -19.51 -30.55 0.91
C GLY A 268 -18.06 -30.47 0.44
N PRO A 269 -17.52 -31.54 -0.18
CA PRO A 269 -16.14 -31.60 -0.61
C PRO A 269 -15.73 -30.48 -1.57
N ALA A 270 -14.57 -29.88 -1.36
CA ALA A 270 -14.02 -28.80 -2.18
C ALA A 270 -13.85 -29.18 -3.67
N SER A 271 -13.70 -30.48 -3.97
CA SER A 271 -13.64 -30.99 -5.34
C SER A 271 -14.91 -30.72 -6.19
N ASN A 272 -16.01 -30.29 -5.56
CA ASN A 272 -17.21 -29.86 -6.26
C ASN A 272 -17.15 -28.39 -6.72
N VAL A 273 -16.19 -27.62 -6.25
CA VAL A 273 -16.05 -26.20 -6.60
C VAL A 273 -15.32 -26.06 -7.93
N GLY A 274 -15.93 -25.34 -8.87
CA GLY A 274 -15.34 -25.07 -10.17
C GLY A 274 -14.27 -23.97 -10.12
N ALA A 275 -13.81 -23.57 -11.31
CA ALA A 275 -12.74 -22.61 -11.48
C ALA A 275 -13.08 -21.23 -10.86
N GLU A 276 -12.04 -20.54 -10.41
CA GLU A 276 -12.09 -19.14 -10.00
C GLU A 276 -12.46 -18.20 -11.15
N PRO A 277 -12.83 -16.93 -10.88
CA PRO A 277 -13.33 -16.00 -11.91
C PRO A 277 -12.42 -15.85 -13.13
N GLU A 278 -11.11 -15.79 -12.95
CA GLU A 278 -10.16 -15.62 -14.08
C GLU A 278 -9.97 -16.88 -14.93
N ALA A 279 -10.20 -18.06 -14.34
CA ALA A 279 -10.11 -19.33 -15.07
C ALA A 279 -11.48 -19.88 -15.51
N ALA A 280 -12.59 -19.25 -15.10
CA ALA A 280 -13.92 -19.62 -15.54
C ALA A 280 -14.13 -19.26 -17.02
N GLY A 281 -15.06 -19.98 -17.69
CA GLY A 281 -15.42 -19.71 -19.08
C GLY A 281 -16.01 -18.30 -19.28
N ILE A 282 -15.84 -17.76 -20.47
CA ILE A 282 -16.30 -16.40 -20.83
C ILE A 282 -17.80 -16.21 -20.61
N GLU A 283 -18.59 -17.26 -20.74
CA GLU A 283 -20.04 -17.26 -20.49
C GLU A 283 -20.40 -17.03 -19.02
N ALA A 284 -19.47 -17.27 -18.10
CA ALA A 284 -19.67 -17.01 -16.68
C ALA A 284 -19.62 -15.51 -16.33
N GLN A 285 -19.12 -14.68 -17.25
CA GLN A 285 -19.13 -13.21 -17.13
C GLN A 285 -18.48 -12.68 -15.83
N GLY A 286 -17.33 -13.27 -15.46
CA GLY A 286 -16.56 -12.91 -14.26
C GLY A 286 -17.11 -13.50 -12.96
N LEU A 287 -18.02 -14.47 -13.03
CA LEU A 287 -18.46 -15.27 -11.90
C LEU A 287 -17.71 -16.61 -11.90
N GLY A 288 -17.02 -16.91 -10.82
CA GLY A 288 -16.29 -18.17 -10.63
C GLY A 288 -16.91 -19.06 -9.56
N TRP A 289 -16.15 -20.09 -9.15
CA TRP A 289 -16.45 -21.02 -8.06
C TRP A 289 -17.84 -21.66 -8.14
N LYS A 290 -18.32 -21.94 -9.34
CA LYS A 290 -19.58 -22.63 -9.54
C LYS A 290 -19.51 -24.02 -8.95
N SER A 291 -20.28 -24.26 -7.89
CA SER A 291 -20.28 -25.57 -7.21
C SER A 291 -21.26 -26.53 -7.91
N ALA A 292 -20.80 -27.78 -8.08
CA ALA A 292 -21.63 -28.91 -8.52
C ALA A 292 -22.30 -29.64 -7.36
N TYR A 293 -22.05 -29.23 -6.10
CA TYR A 293 -22.63 -29.85 -4.93
C TYR A 293 -24.10 -29.45 -4.78
N ARG A 294 -25.00 -30.38 -5.01
CA ARG A 294 -26.46 -30.17 -4.93
C ARG A 294 -26.91 -28.90 -5.67
N THR A 295 -27.43 -27.87 -4.95
CA THR A 295 -27.85 -26.62 -5.55
C THR A 295 -26.69 -25.66 -5.83
N GLY A 296 -25.53 -25.88 -5.23
CA GLY A 296 -24.32 -25.07 -5.34
C GLY A 296 -24.40 -23.71 -4.65
N LYS A 297 -25.47 -23.40 -3.94
CA LYS A 297 -25.72 -22.11 -3.29
C LYS A 297 -26.54 -22.29 -2.01
N GLY A 298 -26.70 -21.24 -1.24
CA GLY A 298 -27.47 -21.28 0.01
C GLY A 298 -26.90 -22.32 0.98
N ALA A 299 -27.76 -23.24 1.45
CA ALA A 299 -27.36 -24.32 2.37
C ALA A 299 -26.31 -25.30 1.77
N ASP A 300 -26.17 -25.33 0.45
CA ASP A 300 -25.22 -26.18 -0.25
C ASP A 300 -23.97 -25.42 -0.72
N ALA A 301 -23.76 -24.19 -0.25
CA ALA A 301 -22.60 -23.37 -0.61
C ALA A 301 -21.30 -23.93 -0.04
N ILE A 302 -20.23 -23.82 -0.84
CA ILE A 302 -18.87 -24.13 -0.42
C ILE A 302 -18.01 -22.89 -0.69
N THR A 303 -17.32 -22.40 0.35
CA THR A 303 -16.44 -21.22 0.26
C THR A 303 -15.07 -21.59 0.82
N SER A 304 -14.86 -21.44 2.13
CA SER A 304 -13.59 -21.81 2.80
C SER A 304 -13.45 -23.31 3.09
N GLY A 305 -14.51 -24.08 2.96
CA GLY A 305 -14.56 -25.47 3.40
C GLY A 305 -14.86 -25.65 4.89
N LEU A 306 -14.84 -24.59 5.68
CA LEU A 306 -15.25 -24.58 7.09
C LEU A 306 -16.78 -24.40 7.19
N GLU A 307 -17.40 -24.97 8.21
CA GLU A 307 -18.85 -24.89 8.45
C GLU A 307 -19.06 -24.42 9.89
N VAL A 308 -18.87 -23.12 10.14
CA VAL A 308 -18.84 -22.51 11.47
C VAL A 308 -19.85 -21.37 11.53
N THR A 309 -20.64 -21.35 12.61
CA THR A 309 -21.45 -20.21 13.02
C THR A 309 -21.17 -19.94 14.50
N TRP A 310 -20.66 -18.77 14.82
CA TRP A 310 -20.06 -18.47 16.12
C TRP A 310 -21.06 -18.09 17.19
N THR A 311 -22.22 -17.51 16.81
CA THR A 311 -23.17 -16.92 17.75
C THR A 311 -24.59 -17.41 17.52
N THR A 312 -25.44 -17.27 18.54
CA THR A 312 -26.86 -17.57 18.47
C THR A 312 -27.66 -16.48 17.72
N THR A 313 -27.01 -15.34 17.45
CA THR A 313 -27.61 -14.16 16.80
C THR A 313 -26.75 -13.67 15.61
N PRO A 314 -26.53 -14.48 14.56
CA PRO A 314 -25.55 -14.19 13.52
C PRO A 314 -25.87 -12.98 12.64
N THR A 315 -27.05 -12.36 12.80
CA THR A 315 -27.47 -11.13 12.13
C THR A 315 -27.72 -9.97 13.07
N GLN A 316 -27.22 -10.06 14.30
CA GLN A 316 -27.34 -9.00 15.30
C GLN A 316 -26.04 -8.85 16.09
N TRP A 317 -25.64 -7.61 16.36
CA TRP A 317 -24.54 -7.34 17.28
C TRP A 317 -24.85 -7.87 18.67
N SER A 318 -23.95 -8.64 19.21
CA SER A 318 -24.08 -9.24 20.55
C SER A 318 -22.71 -9.53 21.16
N HIS A 319 -22.70 -9.87 22.43
CA HIS A 319 -21.52 -10.31 23.18
C HIS A 319 -21.28 -11.83 23.11
N ASN A 320 -22.11 -12.52 22.36
CA ASN A 320 -22.22 -13.98 22.39
C ASN A 320 -20.96 -14.71 21.87
N PHE A 321 -20.11 -14.05 21.06
CA PHE A 321 -18.84 -14.63 20.65
C PHE A 321 -17.96 -15.00 21.87
N PHE A 322 -17.74 -14.04 22.79
CA PHE A 322 -16.94 -14.30 23.99
C PHE A 322 -17.65 -15.19 25.00
N GLU A 323 -18.98 -15.06 25.14
CA GLU A 323 -19.77 -15.98 25.96
C GLU A 323 -19.58 -17.42 25.52
N ASN A 324 -19.63 -17.70 24.22
CA ASN A 324 -19.39 -19.03 23.67
C ASN A 324 -17.92 -19.44 23.79
N LEU A 325 -16.97 -18.54 23.46
CA LEU A 325 -15.53 -18.83 23.51
C LEU A 325 -15.10 -19.33 24.91
N PHE A 326 -15.58 -18.69 25.96
CA PHE A 326 -15.24 -19.01 27.35
C PHE A 326 -16.22 -19.96 28.04
N GLY A 327 -17.46 -20.03 27.57
CA GLY A 327 -18.53 -20.82 28.21
C GLY A 327 -18.47 -22.33 27.96
N TYR A 328 -17.72 -22.75 26.93
CA TYR A 328 -17.63 -24.17 26.54
C TYR A 328 -16.20 -24.68 26.56
N GLU A 329 -16.07 -26.01 26.73
CA GLU A 329 -14.87 -26.74 26.32
C GLU A 329 -15.00 -27.16 24.85
N TRP A 330 -13.88 -27.16 24.12
CA TRP A 330 -13.85 -27.35 22.68
C TRP A 330 -13.21 -28.69 22.31
N GLU A 331 -13.82 -29.40 21.38
CA GLU A 331 -13.27 -30.63 20.80
C GLU A 331 -13.07 -30.46 19.30
N LEU A 332 -11.93 -30.99 18.83
CA LEU A 332 -11.58 -30.93 17.40
C LEU A 332 -12.52 -31.82 16.59
N THR A 333 -13.00 -31.30 15.46
CA THR A 333 -13.86 -32.02 14.53
C THR A 333 -13.52 -31.62 13.07
N LYS A 334 -14.27 -32.15 12.14
CA LYS A 334 -14.18 -31.75 10.73
C LYS A 334 -15.51 -31.27 10.20
N SER A 335 -15.45 -30.29 9.30
CA SER A 335 -16.60 -29.87 8.50
C SER A 335 -17.04 -30.96 7.52
N PRO A 336 -18.23 -30.85 6.91
CA PRO A 336 -18.62 -31.74 5.79
C PRO A 336 -17.65 -31.69 4.59
N ALA A 337 -16.93 -30.59 4.41
CA ALA A 337 -15.87 -30.45 3.40
C ALA A 337 -14.54 -31.11 3.81
N GLY A 338 -14.38 -31.52 5.07
CA GLY A 338 -13.18 -32.15 5.60
C GLY A 338 -12.20 -31.23 6.30
N ALA A 339 -12.47 -29.91 6.38
CA ALA A 339 -11.62 -28.93 7.05
C ALA A 339 -11.69 -29.06 8.58
N HIS A 340 -10.59 -28.79 9.27
CA HIS A 340 -10.52 -28.81 10.73
C HIS A 340 -11.26 -27.61 11.33
N GLN A 341 -12.14 -27.91 12.28
CA GLN A 341 -12.86 -26.90 13.09
C GLN A 341 -13.14 -27.47 14.48
N TRP A 342 -13.67 -26.64 15.36
CA TRP A 342 -13.93 -27.01 16.74
C TRP A 342 -15.41 -26.91 17.05
N VAL A 343 -15.92 -27.84 17.88
CA VAL A 343 -17.31 -27.86 18.31
C VAL A 343 -17.38 -27.90 19.83
N ALA A 344 -18.37 -27.24 20.41
CA ALA A 344 -18.57 -27.20 21.86
C ALA A 344 -18.89 -28.60 22.39
N LYS A 345 -18.05 -29.09 23.34
CA LYS A 345 -18.14 -30.43 23.90
C LYS A 345 -19.39 -30.58 24.76
N GLY A 346 -20.24 -31.52 24.42
CA GLY A 346 -21.43 -31.86 25.19
C GLY A 346 -22.51 -30.72 25.24
N ALA A 347 -22.38 -29.69 24.40
CA ALA A 347 -23.33 -28.60 24.37
C ALA A 347 -24.62 -28.96 23.63
N ASP A 348 -25.71 -28.30 23.99
CA ASP A 348 -26.95 -28.37 23.25
C ASP A 348 -26.83 -27.65 21.89
N ALA A 349 -27.71 -28.03 20.93
CA ALA A 349 -27.83 -27.33 19.66
C ALA A 349 -28.64 -26.05 19.84
N VAL A 350 -27.95 -24.90 19.91
CA VAL A 350 -28.54 -23.57 20.14
C VAL A 350 -28.37 -22.61 18.98
N ILE A 351 -27.38 -22.85 18.10
CA ILE A 351 -27.08 -22.00 16.96
C ILE A 351 -28.13 -22.24 15.86
N PRO A 352 -28.79 -21.19 15.32
CA PRO A 352 -29.78 -21.36 14.26
C PRO A 352 -29.14 -21.85 12.96
N ASP A 353 -29.90 -22.64 12.17
CA ASP A 353 -29.53 -22.93 10.80
C ASP A 353 -29.83 -21.74 9.89
N ALA A 354 -28.98 -21.48 8.91
CA ALA A 354 -29.10 -20.32 8.04
C ALA A 354 -30.32 -20.34 7.09
N PHE A 355 -30.83 -21.54 6.77
CA PHE A 355 -31.87 -21.74 5.74
C PHE A 355 -33.07 -22.58 6.23
N ASP A 356 -32.95 -23.22 7.38
CA ASP A 356 -34.00 -24.07 7.94
C ASP A 356 -34.29 -23.68 9.41
N PRO A 357 -35.33 -22.87 9.68
CA PRO A 357 -35.59 -22.37 11.03
C PRO A 357 -35.96 -23.47 12.03
N SER A 358 -36.25 -24.69 11.58
CA SER A 358 -36.51 -25.83 12.44
C SER A 358 -35.24 -26.51 12.96
N LYS A 359 -34.09 -26.21 12.38
CA LYS A 359 -32.79 -26.82 12.74
C LYS A 359 -31.93 -25.90 13.59
N LYS A 360 -31.16 -26.53 14.46
CA LYS A 360 -30.11 -25.88 15.25
C LYS A 360 -28.86 -26.73 15.25
N HIS A 361 -27.72 -26.05 15.48
CA HIS A 361 -26.38 -26.64 15.53
C HIS A 361 -25.74 -26.38 16.89
N ARG A 362 -24.74 -27.17 17.27
CA ARG A 362 -23.88 -26.87 18.41
C ARG A 362 -22.99 -25.68 18.09
N PRO A 363 -22.58 -24.87 19.10
CA PRO A 363 -21.59 -23.83 18.88
C PRO A 363 -20.30 -24.36 18.25
N THR A 364 -19.74 -23.61 17.34
CA THR A 364 -18.51 -23.97 16.61
C THR A 364 -17.53 -22.80 16.60
N MET A 365 -16.21 -23.11 16.49
CA MET A 365 -15.13 -22.14 16.42
C MET A 365 -14.08 -22.61 15.41
N LEU A 366 -13.30 -21.67 14.89
CA LEU A 366 -12.09 -21.91 14.12
C LEU A 366 -10.89 -22.16 15.04
N THR A 367 -9.83 -22.74 14.53
CA THR A 367 -8.55 -22.85 15.27
C THR A 367 -8.03 -21.45 15.64
N THR A 368 -8.16 -20.50 14.73
CA THR A 368 -7.75 -19.10 14.93
C THR A 368 -8.62 -18.35 15.96
N ASP A 369 -9.88 -18.72 16.13
CA ASP A 369 -10.71 -18.16 17.22
C ASP A 369 -10.21 -18.62 18.59
N LEU A 370 -9.84 -19.91 18.70
CA LEU A 370 -9.33 -20.45 19.96
C LEU A 370 -7.97 -19.86 20.34
N SER A 371 -7.23 -19.27 19.40
CA SER A 371 -6.04 -18.47 19.71
C SER A 371 -6.34 -17.33 20.69
N LEU A 372 -7.54 -16.73 20.59
CA LEU A 372 -7.98 -15.66 21.48
C LEU A 372 -8.18 -16.10 22.94
N ARG A 373 -8.34 -17.40 23.14
CA ARG A 373 -8.46 -18.02 24.49
C ARG A 373 -7.16 -18.61 25.00
N PHE A 374 -6.32 -19.20 24.11
CA PHE A 374 -5.18 -20.01 24.51
C PHE A 374 -3.83 -19.30 24.40
N ASP A 375 -3.70 -18.22 23.62
CA ASP A 375 -2.51 -17.36 23.67
C ASP A 375 -2.59 -16.43 24.88
N PRO A 376 -1.57 -16.40 25.77
CA PRO A 376 -1.66 -15.63 27.04
C PRO A 376 -1.85 -14.12 26.86
N ALA A 377 -1.34 -13.53 25.77
CA ALA A 377 -1.52 -12.11 25.51
C ALA A 377 -2.94 -11.82 25.01
N TYR A 378 -3.42 -12.61 24.07
CA TYR A 378 -4.79 -12.50 23.55
C TYR A 378 -5.84 -12.85 24.62
N GLU A 379 -5.61 -13.89 25.42
CA GLU A 379 -6.53 -14.28 26.49
C GLU A 379 -6.80 -13.13 27.46
N LYS A 380 -5.77 -12.40 27.87
CA LYS A 380 -5.89 -11.25 28.77
C LYS A 380 -6.81 -10.17 28.18
N ILE A 381 -6.67 -9.88 26.89
CA ILE A 381 -7.50 -8.89 26.18
C ILE A 381 -8.92 -9.42 26.02
N SER A 382 -9.07 -10.67 25.57
CA SER A 382 -10.36 -11.32 25.36
C SER A 382 -11.20 -11.40 26.65
N ARG A 383 -10.57 -11.73 27.79
CA ARG A 383 -11.27 -11.71 29.09
C ARG A 383 -11.71 -10.33 29.49
N ARG A 384 -10.85 -9.32 29.31
CA ARG A 384 -11.25 -7.91 29.58
C ARG A 384 -12.45 -7.51 28.71
N PHE A 385 -12.45 -7.86 27.44
CA PHE A 385 -13.56 -7.60 26.53
C PHE A 385 -14.82 -8.39 26.90
N HIS A 386 -14.65 -9.64 27.33
CA HIS A 386 -15.75 -10.45 27.84
C HIS A 386 -16.42 -9.83 29.09
N GLU A 387 -15.62 -9.25 29.98
CA GLU A 387 -16.12 -8.58 31.20
C GLU A 387 -16.65 -7.17 30.92
N ASN A 388 -16.26 -6.52 29.81
CA ASN A 388 -16.58 -5.14 29.49
C ASN A 388 -17.08 -4.99 28.03
N PRO A 389 -18.36 -5.32 27.75
CA PRO A 389 -18.93 -5.29 26.39
C PRO A 389 -18.83 -3.93 25.70
N GLU A 390 -18.91 -2.82 26.43
CA GLU A 390 -18.80 -1.47 25.86
C GLU A 390 -17.36 -1.16 25.39
N GLN A 391 -16.36 -1.63 26.16
CA GLN A 391 -14.96 -1.49 25.72
C GLN A 391 -14.69 -2.31 24.46
N PHE A 392 -15.26 -3.51 24.36
CA PHE A 392 -15.18 -4.33 23.17
C PHE A 392 -15.83 -3.64 21.97
N ALA A 393 -17.02 -3.09 22.13
CA ALA A 393 -17.72 -2.39 21.06
C ALA A 393 -16.92 -1.17 20.55
N ASP A 394 -16.36 -0.34 21.44
CA ASP A 394 -15.52 0.80 21.06
C ASP A 394 -14.23 0.35 20.39
N ALA A 395 -13.53 -0.65 20.94
CA ALA A 395 -12.32 -1.19 20.35
C ALA A 395 -12.56 -1.75 18.92
N PHE A 396 -13.66 -2.49 18.72
CA PHE A 396 -14.01 -3.01 17.40
C PHE A 396 -14.38 -1.89 16.43
N ALA A 397 -15.14 -0.89 16.85
CA ALA A 397 -15.51 0.24 16.01
C ALA A 397 -14.26 1.02 15.51
N ARG A 398 -13.30 1.27 16.40
CA ARG A 398 -12.04 1.95 16.09
C ARG A 398 -11.12 1.10 15.22
N ALA A 399 -10.97 -0.18 15.53
CA ALA A 399 -10.15 -1.11 14.76
C ALA A 399 -10.72 -1.33 13.35
N TRP A 400 -12.04 -1.44 13.20
CA TRP A 400 -12.70 -1.52 11.90
C TRP A 400 -12.48 -0.25 11.07
N PHE A 401 -12.60 0.93 11.69
CA PHE A 401 -12.32 2.19 11.03
C PHE A 401 -10.86 2.27 10.58
N LYS A 402 -9.90 1.90 11.44
CA LYS A 402 -8.48 1.84 11.09
C LYS A 402 -8.23 0.86 9.94
N LEU A 403 -8.75 -0.36 10.02
CA LEU A 403 -8.62 -1.39 8.98
C LEU A 403 -9.01 -0.85 7.60
N THR A 404 -10.11 -0.12 7.53
CA THR A 404 -10.72 0.32 6.27
C THR A 404 -10.26 1.70 5.79
N HIS A 405 -9.48 2.46 6.58
CA HIS A 405 -9.10 3.85 6.25
C HIS A 405 -7.60 4.15 6.34
N ARG A 406 -6.75 3.26 6.89
CA ARG A 406 -5.33 3.55 7.12
C ARG A 406 -4.51 3.77 5.84
N ASP A 407 -4.99 3.31 4.69
CA ASP A 407 -4.38 3.46 3.36
C ASP A 407 -4.90 4.69 2.58
N MET A 408 -5.71 5.54 3.22
CA MET A 408 -6.24 6.74 2.60
C MET A 408 -5.34 7.97 2.71
N GLY A 409 -4.28 7.89 3.49
CA GLY A 409 -3.41 9.02 3.80
C GLY A 409 -4.00 9.96 4.86
N PRO A 410 -3.60 11.26 4.87
CA PRO A 410 -4.00 12.19 5.91
C PRO A 410 -5.50 12.53 5.84
N ARG A 411 -6.05 12.95 7.00
CA ARG A 411 -7.46 13.29 7.15
C ARG A 411 -7.97 14.36 6.16
N ALA A 412 -7.09 15.21 5.61
CA ALA A 412 -7.45 16.18 4.59
C ALA A 412 -8.05 15.54 3.32
N ARG A 413 -7.81 14.25 3.10
CA ARG A 413 -8.39 13.48 1.99
C ARG A 413 -9.75 12.85 2.30
N TYR A 414 -10.21 12.91 3.56
CA TYR A 414 -11.43 12.25 4.00
C TYR A 414 -12.65 13.10 3.65
N LEU A 415 -13.62 12.52 2.95
CA LEU A 415 -14.80 13.20 2.44
C LEU A 415 -16.08 12.64 3.05
N GLY A 416 -17.07 13.51 3.19
CA GLY A 416 -18.43 13.16 3.57
C GLY A 416 -18.79 13.53 5.02
N PRO A 417 -20.09 13.43 5.33
CA PRO A 417 -20.65 13.90 6.60
C PRO A 417 -20.40 12.97 7.79
N GLU A 418 -19.95 11.73 7.55
CA GLU A 418 -19.71 10.73 8.59
C GLU A 418 -18.23 10.61 8.97
N VAL A 419 -17.38 11.51 8.51
CA VAL A 419 -15.97 11.59 8.90
C VAL A 419 -15.89 11.89 10.40
N PRO A 420 -15.23 11.03 11.21
CA PRO A 420 -15.12 11.27 12.65
C PRO A 420 -14.46 12.59 12.98
N ALA A 421 -14.96 13.29 13.99
CA ALA A 421 -14.36 14.55 14.45
C ALA A 421 -12.99 14.32 15.13
N GLU A 422 -12.83 13.17 15.79
CA GLU A 422 -11.57 12.78 16.43
C GLU A 422 -10.46 12.58 15.39
N VAL A 423 -9.29 13.13 15.69
CA VAL A 423 -8.07 12.94 14.90
C VAL A 423 -7.24 11.83 15.55
N LEU A 424 -6.96 10.79 14.80
CA LEU A 424 -6.26 9.61 15.30
C LEU A 424 -4.76 9.68 14.96
N LEU A 425 -3.91 9.22 15.88
CA LEU A 425 -2.45 9.36 15.71
C LEU A 425 -1.94 8.65 14.45
N TRP A 426 -2.49 7.48 14.10
CA TRP A 426 -2.11 6.71 12.91
C TRP A 426 -2.51 7.38 11.57
N GLN A 427 -3.27 8.48 11.60
CA GLN A 427 -3.59 9.29 10.42
C GLN A 427 -2.48 10.29 10.08
N ASP A 428 -1.34 10.25 10.75
CA ASP A 428 -0.20 11.15 10.58
C ASP A 428 -0.62 12.64 10.65
N PRO A 429 -1.27 13.09 11.74
CA PRO A 429 -1.90 14.39 11.81
C PRO A 429 -0.91 15.54 11.62
N ILE A 430 -1.33 16.55 10.86
CA ILE A 430 -0.62 17.79 10.64
C ILE A 430 -1.51 18.95 11.09
N PRO A 431 -0.97 19.95 11.82
CA PRO A 431 -1.76 21.12 12.22
C PRO A 431 -2.31 21.86 10.99
N ALA A 432 -3.49 22.42 11.13
CA ALA A 432 -4.00 23.35 10.13
C ALA A 432 -3.14 24.63 10.10
N VAL A 433 -2.98 25.20 8.91
CA VAL A 433 -2.33 26.50 8.77
C VAL A 433 -3.33 27.59 9.23
N ASP A 434 -2.97 28.33 10.27
CA ASP A 434 -3.81 29.34 10.93
C ASP A 434 -3.29 30.78 10.77
N HIS A 435 -2.35 30.99 9.87
CA HIS A 435 -1.70 32.27 9.61
C HIS A 435 -1.69 32.61 8.11
N PRO A 436 -1.53 33.91 7.74
CA PRO A 436 -1.31 34.31 6.35
C PRO A 436 -0.03 33.66 5.79
N LEU A 437 -0.14 33.15 4.55
CA LEU A 437 0.98 32.51 3.84
C LEU A 437 1.95 33.58 3.28
N ILE A 438 3.18 33.13 3.04
CA ILE A 438 4.19 33.90 2.32
C ILE A 438 3.79 34.07 0.85
N ASP A 439 4.17 35.20 0.26
CA ASP A 439 3.99 35.48 -1.17
C ASP A 439 5.29 35.27 -1.98
N ALA A 440 5.24 35.60 -3.26
CA ALA A 440 6.38 35.41 -4.16
C ALA A 440 7.60 36.29 -3.78
N ALA A 441 7.36 37.50 -3.22
CA ALA A 441 8.45 38.36 -2.78
C ALA A 441 9.14 37.82 -1.53
N ASP A 442 8.35 37.29 -0.57
CA ASP A 442 8.85 36.64 0.62
C ASP A 442 9.67 35.37 0.26
N ALA A 443 9.16 34.56 -0.68
CA ALA A 443 9.85 33.40 -1.17
C ALA A 443 11.20 33.75 -1.80
N ALA A 444 11.28 34.84 -2.58
CA ALA A 444 12.52 35.31 -3.17
C ALA A 444 13.51 35.81 -2.10
N GLU A 445 13.05 36.54 -1.08
CA GLU A 445 13.86 36.95 0.06
C GLU A 445 14.42 35.74 0.82
N LEU A 446 13.58 34.76 1.13
CA LEU A 446 13.99 33.53 1.85
C LEU A 446 15.01 32.72 1.05
N LYS A 447 14.80 32.54 -0.27
CA LYS A 447 15.78 31.89 -1.16
C LYS A 447 17.14 32.60 -1.11
N ALA A 448 17.14 33.92 -1.17
CA ALA A 448 18.39 34.71 -1.08
C ALA A 448 19.09 34.51 0.27
N LYS A 449 18.35 34.49 1.38
CA LYS A 449 18.91 34.22 2.73
C LYS A 449 19.47 32.81 2.84
N VAL A 450 18.77 31.82 2.31
CA VAL A 450 19.22 30.42 2.27
C VAL A 450 20.53 30.28 1.49
N LEU A 451 20.61 30.86 0.30
CA LEU A 451 21.83 30.82 -0.52
C LEU A 451 23.01 31.59 0.10
N ALA A 452 22.72 32.62 0.91
CA ALA A 452 23.74 33.39 1.64
C ALA A 452 24.21 32.73 2.96
N SER A 453 23.56 31.66 3.40
CA SER A 453 23.83 31.00 4.68
C SER A 453 25.12 30.19 4.72
N GLY A 454 25.72 29.92 3.57
CA GLY A 454 26.90 29.05 3.43
C GLY A 454 26.56 27.56 3.23
N LEU A 455 25.27 27.17 3.25
CA LEU A 455 24.86 25.82 2.89
C LEU A 455 25.12 25.56 1.39
N THR A 456 25.66 24.39 1.08
CA THR A 456 25.91 23.97 -0.31
C THR A 456 24.64 23.55 -1.03
N VAL A 457 24.65 23.60 -2.35
CA VAL A 457 23.57 23.03 -3.18
C VAL A 457 23.28 21.59 -2.80
N SER A 458 24.31 20.78 -2.64
CA SER A 458 24.18 19.38 -2.22
C SER A 458 23.40 19.22 -0.90
N GLN A 459 23.72 20.02 0.13
CA GLN A 459 23.03 19.97 1.41
C GLN A 459 21.56 20.38 1.31
N LEU A 460 21.28 21.46 0.57
CA LEU A 460 19.91 21.95 0.37
C LEU A 460 19.05 20.94 -0.38
N VAL A 461 19.56 20.40 -1.48
CA VAL A 461 18.87 19.42 -2.32
C VAL A 461 18.68 18.10 -1.59
N SER A 462 19.73 17.58 -0.90
CA SER A 462 19.65 16.32 -0.16
C SER A 462 18.62 16.37 0.97
N THR A 463 18.55 17.50 1.70
CA THR A 463 17.60 17.68 2.81
C THR A 463 16.16 17.75 2.31
N ALA A 464 15.89 18.53 1.26
CA ALA A 464 14.55 18.60 0.65
C ALA A 464 14.12 17.26 0.08
N TRP A 465 15.02 16.56 -0.62
CA TRP A 465 14.77 15.20 -1.11
C TRP A 465 14.46 14.23 0.01
N ALA A 466 15.27 14.21 1.06
CA ALA A 466 15.09 13.33 2.22
C ALA A 466 13.71 13.54 2.90
N ALA A 467 13.24 14.79 2.97
CA ALA A 467 11.91 15.10 3.49
C ALA A 467 10.80 14.59 2.55
N ALA A 468 10.84 14.96 1.28
CA ALA A 468 9.77 14.71 0.32
C ALA A 468 9.68 13.25 -0.14
N SER A 469 10.82 12.59 -0.34
CA SER A 469 10.89 11.25 -0.91
C SER A 469 10.47 10.12 0.04
N THR A 470 10.09 10.44 1.27
CA THR A 470 9.42 9.50 2.18
C THR A 470 8.00 9.19 1.74
N PHE A 471 7.42 10.01 0.86
CA PHE A 471 6.07 9.80 0.35
C PHE A 471 5.93 8.45 -0.36
N ARG A 472 4.79 7.80 -0.13
CA ARG A 472 4.34 6.57 -0.81
C ARG A 472 2.96 6.79 -1.42
N ALA A 473 2.85 6.65 -2.73
CA ALA A 473 1.57 6.78 -3.42
C ALA A 473 0.59 5.63 -3.09
N SER A 474 1.11 4.49 -2.63
CA SER A 474 0.32 3.32 -2.25
C SER A 474 -0.65 3.59 -1.09
N ASP A 475 -0.17 4.25 -0.02
CA ASP A 475 -0.98 4.55 1.17
C ASP A 475 -1.03 6.05 1.51
N LYS A 476 -0.45 6.91 0.65
CA LYS A 476 -0.45 8.37 0.78
C LYS A 476 0.23 8.87 2.07
N ARG A 477 1.16 8.09 2.63
CA ARG A 477 1.94 8.45 3.82
C ARG A 477 3.28 9.05 3.44
N GLY A 478 3.90 9.75 4.40
CA GLY A 478 5.17 10.43 4.20
C GLY A 478 5.03 11.77 3.50
N GLY A 479 6.16 12.28 2.96
CA GLY A 479 6.23 13.58 2.31
C GLY A 479 6.83 14.68 3.18
N ALA A 480 6.99 15.87 2.60
CA ALA A 480 7.65 17.00 3.24
C ALA A 480 6.76 17.73 4.26
N ASN A 481 5.43 17.62 4.12
CA ASN A 481 4.48 18.29 5.00
C ASN A 481 4.58 17.72 6.42
N GLY A 482 4.55 18.59 7.41
CA GLY A 482 4.80 18.21 8.81
C GLY A 482 6.27 18.37 9.25
N ALA A 483 7.21 18.58 8.34
CA ALA A 483 8.66 18.64 8.64
C ALA A 483 9.13 17.50 9.56
N ARG A 484 8.59 16.29 9.42
CA ARG A 484 8.88 15.16 10.30
C ARG A 484 10.34 14.69 10.22
N ILE A 485 11.06 15.12 9.18
CA ILE A 485 12.50 14.89 9.07
C ILE A 485 13.31 15.41 10.28
N ARG A 486 12.80 16.40 11.04
CA ARG A 486 13.41 16.91 12.27
C ARG A 486 13.02 16.14 13.53
N LEU A 487 12.07 15.21 13.43
CA LEU A 487 11.48 14.46 14.53
C LEU A 487 11.95 12.99 14.51
N ALA A 488 11.88 12.32 15.66
CA ALA A 488 12.03 10.88 15.70
C ALA A 488 10.82 10.22 14.96
N PRO A 489 11.04 9.13 14.18
CA PRO A 489 12.32 8.45 13.99
C PRO A 489 13.17 9.01 12.83
N GLN A 490 12.60 9.89 11.97
CA GLN A 490 13.22 10.28 10.69
C GLN A 490 14.57 11.02 10.85
N LYS A 491 14.71 11.83 11.89
CA LYS A 491 15.97 12.58 12.15
C LYS A 491 17.17 11.67 12.39
N ASP A 492 16.92 10.43 12.84
CA ASP A 492 17.95 9.47 13.25
C ASP A 492 18.25 8.42 12.16
N TRP A 493 17.53 8.46 11.01
CA TRP A 493 17.77 7.52 9.92
C TRP A 493 19.12 7.75 9.25
N GLU A 494 19.88 6.68 9.05
CA GLU A 494 21.19 6.73 8.40
C GLU A 494 21.14 7.41 7.03
N ALA A 495 20.11 7.10 6.23
CA ALA A 495 19.89 7.70 4.91
C ALA A 495 19.75 9.23 4.94
N ASN A 496 19.40 9.81 6.08
CA ASN A 496 19.23 11.26 6.26
C ASN A 496 20.51 11.95 6.77
N GLN A 497 21.58 11.18 7.05
CA GLN A 497 22.88 11.71 7.52
C GLN A 497 22.70 12.63 8.74
N PRO A 498 22.38 12.10 9.94
CA PRO A 498 21.89 12.85 11.10
C PRO A 498 22.71 14.09 11.47
N GLU A 499 24.04 14.01 11.42
CA GLU A 499 24.92 15.14 11.76
C GLU A 499 24.81 16.29 10.75
N GLN A 500 24.83 15.96 9.45
CA GLN A 500 24.63 16.97 8.39
C GLN A 500 23.21 17.55 8.44
N LEU A 501 22.21 16.69 8.61
CA LEU A 501 20.82 17.10 8.73
C LEU A 501 20.61 18.09 9.88
N ALA A 502 21.16 17.81 11.06
CA ALA A 502 21.05 18.67 12.22
C ALA A 502 21.62 20.08 11.93
N ALA A 503 22.81 20.18 11.31
CA ALA A 503 23.42 21.44 10.96
C ALA A 503 22.61 22.25 9.92
N VAL A 504 22.03 21.56 8.92
CA VAL A 504 21.14 22.20 7.93
C VAL A 504 19.86 22.72 8.59
N LEU A 505 19.22 21.89 9.43
CA LEU A 505 17.99 22.26 10.11
C LEU A 505 18.19 23.42 11.10
N GLU A 506 19.31 23.47 11.84
CA GLU A 506 19.65 24.60 12.71
C GLU A 506 19.75 25.90 11.92
N THR A 507 20.41 25.87 10.76
CA THR A 507 20.53 27.04 9.88
C THR A 507 19.18 27.49 9.34
N LEU A 508 18.36 26.57 8.84
CA LEU A 508 17.01 26.88 8.31
C LEU A 508 16.08 27.39 9.41
N GLU A 509 16.15 26.82 10.62
CA GLU A 509 15.37 27.28 11.77
C GLU A 509 15.73 28.69 12.20
N ALA A 510 17.02 29.06 12.18
CA ALA A 510 17.46 30.42 12.44
C ALA A 510 16.90 31.42 11.39
N ILE A 511 16.92 31.05 10.11
CA ILE A 511 16.33 31.86 9.02
C ILE A 511 14.82 32.00 9.22
N ARG A 512 14.10 30.91 9.51
CA ARG A 512 12.66 30.89 9.78
C ARG A 512 12.31 31.84 10.93
N THR A 513 12.99 31.68 12.04
CA THR A 513 12.76 32.50 13.25
C THR A 513 12.98 33.98 12.99
N ALA A 514 14.08 34.34 12.33
CA ALA A 514 14.39 35.72 11.98
C ALA A 514 13.35 36.31 10.99
N PHE A 515 12.93 35.54 9.99
CA PHE A 515 11.92 35.97 9.03
C PHE A 515 10.57 36.20 9.71
N ASN A 516 10.06 35.17 10.43
CA ASN A 516 8.77 35.23 11.10
C ASN A 516 8.72 36.35 12.15
N GLY A 517 9.79 36.56 12.90
CA GLY A 517 9.89 37.64 13.90
C GLY A 517 9.92 39.05 13.32
N ALA A 518 10.31 39.21 12.05
CA ALA A 518 10.32 40.50 11.35
C ALA A 518 8.97 40.83 10.68
N GLN A 519 8.07 39.88 10.53
CA GLN A 519 6.80 40.05 9.80
C GLN A 519 5.79 40.85 10.61
N ARG A 520 5.06 41.76 9.90
CA ARG A 520 3.90 42.45 10.44
C ARG A 520 2.63 41.78 9.91
N GLY A 521 1.60 41.65 10.76
CA GLY A 521 0.31 41.07 10.35
C GLY A 521 0.22 39.56 10.44
N GLY A 522 1.18 38.91 11.14
CA GLY A 522 1.11 37.46 11.45
C GLY A 522 1.49 36.51 10.31
N LYS A 523 2.02 37.03 9.20
CA LYS A 523 2.54 36.19 8.10
C LYS A 523 3.69 35.32 8.61
N GLN A 524 3.70 34.02 8.23
CA GLN A 524 4.72 33.08 8.66
C GLN A 524 5.09 32.10 7.54
N VAL A 525 6.29 31.55 7.66
CA VAL A 525 6.74 30.37 6.92
C VAL A 525 6.96 29.22 7.89
N SER A 526 6.42 28.04 7.57
CA SER A 526 6.72 26.81 8.31
C SER A 526 8.13 26.30 8.00
N LEU A 527 8.70 25.45 8.87
CA LEU A 527 9.96 24.78 8.54
C LEU A 527 9.78 23.81 7.38
N ALA A 528 8.64 23.15 7.28
CA ALA A 528 8.29 22.28 6.15
C ALA A 528 8.35 23.01 4.81
N ASP A 529 7.73 24.20 4.74
CA ASP A 529 7.82 25.05 3.53
C ASP A 529 9.26 25.55 3.28
N LEU A 530 9.97 25.94 4.32
CA LEU A 530 11.34 26.45 4.17
C LEU A 530 12.33 25.35 3.70
N ILE A 531 12.17 24.09 4.15
CA ILE A 531 12.97 22.97 3.65
C ILE A 531 12.77 22.77 2.15
N VAL A 532 11.51 22.76 1.68
CA VAL A 532 11.20 22.61 0.25
C VAL A 532 11.69 23.82 -0.55
N LEU A 533 11.47 25.03 -0.04
CA LEU A 533 11.94 26.27 -0.67
C LEU A 533 13.47 26.32 -0.79
N ALA A 534 14.17 25.82 0.23
CA ALA A 534 15.63 25.72 0.25
C ALA A 534 16.13 24.76 -0.83
N GLY A 535 15.48 23.60 -1.01
CA GLY A 535 15.74 22.71 -2.12
C GLY A 535 15.52 23.35 -3.48
N CYS A 536 14.42 24.10 -3.63
CA CYS A 536 14.14 24.86 -4.86
C CYS A 536 15.24 25.91 -5.14
N ALA A 537 15.71 26.64 -4.11
CA ALA A 537 16.81 27.59 -4.23
C ALA A 537 18.11 26.90 -4.66
N GLY A 538 18.40 25.71 -4.11
CA GLY A 538 19.55 24.90 -4.51
C GLY A 538 19.49 24.48 -5.98
N VAL A 539 18.34 24.03 -6.46
CA VAL A 539 18.13 23.65 -7.88
C VAL A 539 18.27 24.86 -8.80
N GLU A 540 17.69 26.01 -8.45
CA GLU A 540 17.84 27.26 -9.23
C GLU A 540 19.30 27.72 -9.30
N GLN A 541 20.02 27.67 -8.18
CA GLN A 541 21.45 28.02 -8.16
C GLN A 541 22.28 27.04 -9.01
N ALA A 542 21.97 25.74 -8.95
CA ALA A 542 22.66 24.75 -9.75
C ALA A 542 22.40 24.91 -11.26
N ALA A 543 21.18 25.24 -11.64
CA ALA A 543 20.84 25.55 -13.02
C ALA A 543 21.59 26.81 -13.50
N LYS A 544 21.68 27.84 -12.65
CA LYS A 544 22.47 29.04 -12.93
C LYS A 544 23.97 28.74 -13.10
N ASN A 545 24.52 27.84 -12.26
CA ASN A 545 25.90 27.37 -12.37
C ASN A 545 26.15 26.64 -13.71
N ALA A 546 25.11 26.00 -14.27
CA ALA A 546 25.13 25.37 -15.59
C ALA A 546 24.86 26.33 -16.76
N GLY A 547 24.56 27.60 -16.49
CA GLY A 547 24.27 28.61 -17.51
C GLY A 547 22.79 28.77 -17.88
N HIS A 548 21.88 28.20 -17.08
CA HIS A 548 20.43 28.26 -17.32
C HIS A 548 19.73 29.07 -16.24
N ALA A 549 18.86 30.00 -16.66
CA ALA A 549 17.99 30.74 -15.76
C ALA A 549 16.63 30.05 -15.67
N VAL A 550 16.31 29.48 -14.51
CA VAL A 550 15.04 28.81 -14.25
C VAL A 550 14.44 29.29 -12.94
N THR A 551 13.12 29.18 -12.82
CA THR A 551 12.40 29.33 -11.55
C THR A 551 11.73 28.01 -11.24
N VAL A 552 12.01 27.44 -10.08
CA VAL A 552 11.34 26.23 -9.59
C VAL A 552 10.01 26.67 -8.97
N PRO A 553 8.86 26.15 -9.43
CA PRO A 553 7.57 26.45 -8.83
C PRO A 553 7.57 26.08 -7.35
N PHE A 554 6.92 26.91 -6.54
CA PHE A 554 6.76 26.69 -5.10
C PHE A 554 5.36 27.11 -4.66
N ALA A 555 4.69 26.24 -3.93
CA ALA A 555 3.41 26.53 -3.30
C ALA A 555 3.57 26.46 -1.77
N PRO A 556 3.36 27.59 -1.03
CA PRO A 556 3.37 27.61 0.42
C PRO A 556 2.12 26.92 0.99
N GLY A 557 2.11 26.63 2.31
CA GLY A 557 0.94 26.09 3.01
C GLY A 557 1.17 24.77 3.70
N ARG A 558 2.43 24.29 3.79
CA ARG A 558 2.78 23.19 4.68
C ARG A 558 2.83 23.68 6.12
N ALA A 559 2.53 22.78 7.06
CA ALA A 559 2.64 23.05 8.49
C ALA A 559 3.65 22.11 9.17
N ASP A 560 4.05 22.43 10.37
CA ASP A 560 5.03 21.68 11.15
C ASP A 560 4.31 20.80 12.18
N ALA A 561 4.42 19.48 12.07
CA ALA A 561 3.90 18.54 13.07
C ALA A 561 4.75 18.56 14.33
N SER A 562 4.16 18.21 15.47
CA SER A 562 4.89 17.98 16.72
C SER A 562 5.32 16.50 16.86
N GLN A 563 6.15 16.21 17.88
CA GLN A 563 6.54 14.84 18.19
C GLN A 563 5.34 14.03 18.69
N GLU A 564 4.43 14.65 19.44
CA GLU A 564 3.17 14.03 19.93
C GLU A 564 2.20 13.70 18.80
N GLN A 565 2.30 14.39 17.68
CA GLN A 565 1.53 14.13 16.45
C GLN A 565 2.22 13.12 15.52
N THR A 566 3.32 12.51 15.97
CA THR A 566 4.13 11.58 15.18
C THR A 566 4.14 10.22 15.84
N ASP A 567 3.48 9.25 15.23
CA ASP A 567 3.52 7.84 15.65
C ASP A 567 4.88 7.25 15.25
N VAL A 568 5.79 7.18 16.22
CA VAL A 568 7.18 6.77 15.99
C VAL A 568 7.28 5.35 15.44
N GLU A 569 6.50 4.41 15.98
CA GLU A 569 6.52 3.02 15.54
C GLU A 569 5.94 2.88 14.13
N SER A 570 4.80 3.49 13.89
CA SER A 570 4.16 3.49 12.58
C SER A 570 4.97 4.21 11.51
N MET A 571 5.70 5.28 11.87
CA MET A 571 6.59 6.01 10.97
C MET A 571 7.89 5.26 10.63
N ALA A 572 8.34 4.34 11.49
CA ALA A 572 9.58 3.59 11.27
C ALA A 572 9.55 2.77 9.97
N VAL A 573 8.38 2.32 9.52
CA VAL A 573 8.24 1.58 8.26
C VAL A 573 8.54 2.40 7.00
N LEU A 574 8.60 3.74 7.13
CA LEU A 574 8.97 4.65 6.04
C LEU A 574 10.48 4.82 5.89
N GLU A 575 11.29 4.24 6.79
CA GLU A 575 12.76 4.29 6.67
C GLU A 575 13.19 3.65 5.35
N PRO A 576 13.92 4.37 4.49
CA PRO A 576 14.35 3.81 3.23
C PRO A 576 15.39 2.70 3.46
N VAL A 577 15.05 1.48 3.04
CA VAL A 577 16.02 0.36 2.96
C VAL A 577 16.95 0.53 1.77
N ALA A 578 16.47 1.22 0.73
CA ALA A 578 17.22 1.65 -0.43
C ALA A 578 16.68 2.98 -0.94
N ASP A 579 17.56 3.83 -1.43
CA ASP A 579 17.22 5.02 -2.17
C ASP A 579 18.22 5.19 -3.33
N GLY A 580 17.89 4.60 -4.46
CA GLY A 580 18.74 4.66 -5.66
C GLY A 580 18.99 6.08 -6.14
N PHE A 581 18.09 7.02 -5.87
CA PHE A 581 18.26 8.45 -6.22
C PHE A 581 19.38 9.12 -5.42
N ARG A 582 19.69 8.64 -4.20
CA ARG A 582 20.80 9.07 -3.36
C ARG A 582 21.95 8.06 -3.29
N ASN A 583 21.92 7.04 -4.13
CA ASN A 583 22.90 5.94 -4.16
C ASN A 583 23.05 5.23 -2.81
N TYR A 584 21.94 5.06 -2.08
CA TYR A 584 21.89 4.47 -0.74
C TYR A 584 21.31 3.06 -0.76
N LEU A 585 21.98 2.17 -0.03
CA LEU A 585 21.52 0.80 0.23
C LEU A 585 21.93 0.41 1.66
N LYS A 586 20.95 0.16 2.52
CA LYS A 586 21.17 -0.13 3.96
C LYS A 586 21.85 -1.47 4.21
N GLY A 587 21.76 -2.42 3.29
CA GLY A 587 22.32 -3.76 3.46
C GLY A 587 22.30 -4.57 2.17
N LYS A 588 22.59 -5.86 2.28
CA LYS A 588 22.45 -6.80 1.14
C LYS A 588 21.02 -7.32 1.06
N TYR A 589 20.41 -7.18 -0.11
CA TYR A 589 19.05 -7.65 -0.40
C TYR A 589 19.09 -8.79 -1.43
N ARG A 590 18.04 -9.59 -1.48
CA ARG A 590 17.88 -10.65 -2.49
C ARG A 590 17.64 -10.10 -3.88
N VAL A 591 17.00 -8.92 -3.96
CA VAL A 591 16.74 -8.23 -5.22
C VAL A 591 17.84 -7.21 -5.51
N PRO A 592 18.25 -7.03 -6.78
CA PRO A 592 19.24 -6.04 -7.17
C PRO A 592 18.81 -4.60 -6.88
N ALA A 593 19.78 -3.71 -6.64
CA ALA A 593 19.52 -2.31 -6.28
C ALA A 593 18.74 -1.54 -7.36
N GLU A 594 18.90 -1.89 -8.64
CA GLU A 594 18.15 -1.31 -9.75
C GLU A 594 16.65 -1.66 -9.72
N VAL A 595 16.27 -2.82 -9.19
CA VAL A 595 14.86 -3.19 -8.95
C VAL A 595 14.27 -2.33 -7.85
N LEU A 596 15.02 -2.11 -6.76
CA LEU A 596 14.60 -1.23 -5.66
C LEU A 596 14.50 0.24 -6.10
N LEU A 597 15.31 0.69 -7.07
CA LEU A 597 15.14 2.01 -7.68
C LEU A 597 13.79 2.15 -8.41
N VAL A 598 13.43 1.15 -9.23
CA VAL A 598 12.16 1.14 -9.96
C VAL A 598 10.98 1.11 -8.99
N ASP A 599 11.06 0.30 -7.94
CA ASP A 599 10.06 0.25 -6.87
C ASP A 599 9.87 1.62 -6.19
N LYS A 600 10.99 2.28 -5.82
CA LYS A 600 10.95 3.64 -5.25
C LYS A 600 10.37 4.67 -6.22
N ALA A 601 10.71 4.58 -7.50
CA ALA A 601 10.17 5.47 -8.53
C ALA A 601 8.65 5.31 -8.67
N GLN A 602 8.15 4.07 -8.63
CA GLN A 602 6.72 3.78 -8.67
C GLN A 602 5.98 4.35 -7.46
N LEU A 603 6.53 4.19 -6.25
CA LEU A 603 5.96 4.77 -5.02
C LEU A 603 5.93 6.32 -5.06
N LEU A 604 6.83 6.95 -5.82
CA LEU A 604 6.84 8.39 -6.08
C LEU A 604 6.04 8.77 -7.33
N THR A 605 5.27 7.89 -7.91
CA THR A 605 4.45 8.10 -9.13
C THR A 605 5.27 8.50 -10.37
N LEU A 606 6.56 8.17 -10.42
CA LEU A 606 7.43 8.57 -11.52
C LEU A 606 7.27 7.62 -12.72
N SER A 607 7.25 8.19 -13.90
CA SER A 607 7.45 7.47 -15.16
C SER A 607 8.94 7.15 -15.38
N ALA A 608 9.27 6.27 -16.33
CA ALA A 608 10.65 5.95 -16.65
C ALA A 608 11.47 7.18 -17.12
N PRO A 609 10.95 8.10 -17.97
CA PRO A 609 11.64 9.37 -18.26
C PRO A 609 11.87 10.24 -17.03
N GLU A 610 10.86 10.37 -16.13
CA GLU A 610 10.98 11.15 -14.91
C GLU A 610 12.01 10.54 -13.94
N MET A 611 12.02 9.23 -13.76
CA MET A 611 13.05 8.51 -12.98
C MET A 611 14.44 8.78 -13.56
N THR A 612 14.60 8.72 -14.89
CA THR A 612 15.88 8.89 -15.57
C THR A 612 16.44 10.28 -15.35
N VAL A 613 15.66 11.33 -15.67
CA VAL A 613 16.13 12.73 -15.54
C VAL A 613 16.45 13.10 -14.10
N LEU A 614 15.64 12.63 -13.17
CA LEU A 614 15.78 12.92 -11.74
C LEU A 614 17.05 12.28 -11.17
N LEU A 615 17.31 11.02 -11.48
CA LEU A 615 18.52 10.33 -11.03
C LEU A 615 19.78 11.04 -11.58
N GLY A 616 19.85 11.30 -12.87
CA GLY A 616 21.02 11.97 -13.46
C GLY A 616 21.27 13.34 -12.86
N GLY A 617 20.21 14.12 -12.57
CA GLY A 617 20.33 15.42 -11.94
C GLY A 617 20.81 15.33 -10.49
N LEU A 618 20.24 14.44 -9.68
CA LEU A 618 20.66 14.25 -8.30
C LEU A 618 22.12 13.81 -8.18
N ARG A 619 22.64 13.05 -9.14
CA ARG A 619 24.06 12.69 -9.21
C ARG A 619 24.96 13.90 -9.39
N VAL A 620 24.70 14.76 -10.38
CA VAL A 620 25.52 15.94 -10.64
C VAL A 620 25.36 17.01 -9.55
N LEU A 621 24.27 16.99 -8.80
CA LEU A 621 24.04 17.86 -7.66
C LEU A 621 24.72 17.34 -6.37
N GLY A 622 25.30 16.14 -6.38
CA GLY A 622 26.00 15.56 -5.23
C GLY A 622 25.09 15.15 -4.09
N ALA A 623 23.86 14.67 -4.41
CA ALA A 623 22.86 14.29 -3.42
C ALA A 623 23.08 12.90 -2.79
N ASN A 624 24.18 12.21 -3.11
CA ASN A 624 24.47 10.88 -2.59
C ASN A 624 24.66 10.87 -1.06
N VAL A 625 24.13 9.84 -0.41
CA VAL A 625 24.35 9.61 1.02
C VAL A 625 25.83 9.36 1.29
N GLY A 626 26.35 9.92 2.39
CA GLY A 626 27.77 9.81 2.78
C GLY A 626 28.74 10.52 1.85
N GLN A 627 28.25 11.47 1.04
CA GLN A 627 29.06 12.19 0.04
C GLN A 627 29.76 11.23 -0.96
N SER A 628 29.15 10.06 -1.21
CA SER A 628 29.68 9.05 -2.13
C SER A 628 29.87 9.63 -3.53
N ARG A 629 31.01 9.29 -4.15
CA ARG A 629 31.35 9.72 -5.53
C ARG A 629 30.82 8.77 -6.62
N HIS A 630 30.18 7.67 -6.25
CA HIS A 630 29.66 6.72 -7.21
C HIS A 630 28.51 7.34 -8.02
N GLY A 631 28.60 7.28 -9.33
CA GLY A 631 27.61 7.86 -10.24
C GLY A 631 27.75 9.38 -10.46
N VAL A 632 28.68 10.07 -9.75
CA VAL A 632 28.94 11.50 -9.96
C VAL A 632 29.82 11.67 -11.19
N PHE A 633 29.22 11.50 -12.39
CA PHE A 633 29.95 11.54 -13.67
C PHE A 633 30.05 12.97 -14.20
N THR A 634 30.60 13.88 -13.41
CA THR A 634 30.80 15.27 -13.77
C THR A 634 32.05 15.86 -13.13
N ALA A 635 32.71 16.78 -13.81
CA ALA A 635 33.75 17.65 -13.25
C ALA A 635 33.15 18.99 -12.77
N ARG A 636 31.87 19.25 -13.00
CA ARG A 636 31.15 20.49 -12.67
C ARG A 636 30.12 20.23 -11.56
N GLU A 637 30.62 19.88 -10.38
CA GLU A 637 29.77 19.59 -9.24
C GLU A 637 28.87 20.80 -8.88
N GLN A 638 27.69 20.51 -8.33
CA GLN A 638 26.71 21.52 -7.96
C GLN A 638 26.22 22.39 -9.14
N ALA A 639 26.39 21.91 -10.37
CA ALA A 639 25.81 22.48 -11.57
C ALA A 639 24.84 21.48 -12.21
N LEU A 640 23.61 21.92 -12.51
CA LEU A 640 22.58 21.06 -13.07
C LEU A 640 22.83 20.85 -14.56
N THR A 641 23.73 19.93 -14.87
CA THR A 641 24.17 19.58 -16.21
C THR A 641 23.71 18.18 -16.59
N ASN A 642 23.65 17.87 -17.88
CA ASN A 642 23.41 16.52 -18.41
C ASN A 642 24.68 15.63 -18.44
N ASP A 643 25.73 16.03 -17.75
CA ASP A 643 27.05 15.36 -17.74
C ASP A 643 26.95 13.89 -17.33
N PHE A 644 26.02 13.52 -16.43
CA PHE A 644 25.80 12.13 -16.04
C PHE A 644 25.59 11.24 -17.30
N PHE A 645 24.70 11.63 -18.18
CA PHE A 645 24.37 10.86 -19.38
C PHE A 645 25.48 10.91 -20.43
N VAL A 646 26.05 12.10 -20.63
CA VAL A 646 27.17 12.28 -21.59
C VAL A 646 28.35 11.37 -21.20
N ASN A 647 28.72 11.31 -19.92
CA ASN A 647 29.86 10.53 -19.46
C ASN A 647 29.55 9.05 -19.26
N LEU A 648 28.31 8.70 -18.89
CA LEU A 648 27.87 7.30 -18.84
C LEU A 648 27.94 6.62 -20.21
N LEU A 649 27.56 7.34 -21.28
CA LEU A 649 27.48 6.83 -22.64
C LEU A 649 28.78 7.05 -23.45
N ASP A 650 29.80 7.65 -22.85
CA ASP A 650 31.10 7.91 -23.49
C ASP A 650 31.79 6.60 -23.90
N MET A 651 31.99 6.43 -25.19
CA MET A 651 32.67 5.26 -25.76
C MET A 651 34.15 5.17 -25.41
N GLY A 652 34.76 6.27 -24.94
CA GLY A 652 36.12 6.32 -24.42
C GLY A 652 36.25 5.69 -23.02
N THR A 653 35.16 5.36 -22.38
CA THR A 653 35.15 4.75 -21.05
C THR A 653 34.84 3.25 -21.12
N GLU A 654 35.66 2.42 -20.48
CA GLU A 654 35.44 0.99 -20.29
C GLU A 654 35.05 0.72 -18.81
N TRP A 655 33.91 0.04 -18.62
CA TRP A 655 33.42 -0.29 -17.31
C TRP A 655 33.83 -1.72 -16.90
N LYS A 656 34.33 -1.87 -15.64
CA LYS A 656 34.69 -3.17 -15.07
C LYS A 656 34.21 -3.27 -13.63
N PRO A 657 33.66 -4.44 -13.23
CA PRO A 657 33.33 -4.64 -11.81
C PRO A 657 34.60 -4.65 -10.95
N THR A 658 34.52 -4.13 -9.74
CA THR A 658 35.63 -4.13 -8.78
C THR A 658 35.92 -5.54 -8.22
N ALA A 659 34.91 -6.43 -8.19
CA ALA A 659 34.99 -7.84 -7.87
C ALA A 659 33.93 -8.61 -8.65
N ALA A 660 33.96 -9.95 -8.65
CA ALA A 660 33.05 -10.78 -9.44
C ALA A 660 31.56 -10.61 -9.08
N ASP A 661 31.27 -10.28 -7.85
CA ASP A 661 29.94 -10.03 -7.28
C ASP A 661 29.75 -8.56 -6.85
N ALA A 662 30.51 -7.64 -7.45
CA ALA A 662 30.54 -6.25 -7.02
C ALA A 662 29.27 -5.48 -7.45
N ASP A 663 28.78 -4.66 -6.53
CA ASP A 663 27.78 -3.63 -6.83
C ASP A 663 28.42 -2.32 -7.30
N VAL A 664 29.75 -2.21 -7.26
CA VAL A 664 30.54 -1.05 -7.66
C VAL A 664 31.43 -1.39 -8.88
N PHE A 665 31.49 -0.45 -9.81
CA PHE A 665 32.20 -0.56 -11.07
C PHE A 665 33.18 0.61 -11.24
N GLU A 666 34.30 0.33 -11.89
CA GLU A 666 35.29 1.33 -12.31
C GLU A 666 35.12 1.63 -13.79
N GLY A 667 34.95 2.91 -14.11
CA GLY A 667 34.99 3.44 -15.47
C GLY A 667 36.38 3.95 -15.76
N ARG A 668 37.12 3.28 -16.68
CA ARG A 668 38.48 3.60 -17.02
C ARG A 668 38.58 4.14 -18.44
N ASP A 669 39.50 5.08 -18.64
CA ASP A 669 39.82 5.53 -19.99
C ASP A 669 40.36 4.35 -20.84
N ARG A 670 39.74 4.12 -21.99
CA ARG A 670 40.02 2.95 -22.84
C ARG A 670 41.43 2.98 -23.42
N ALA A 671 42.00 4.17 -23.64
CA ALA A 671 43.33 4.33 -24.25
C ALA A 671 44.43 4.28 -23.17
N THR A 672 44.26 4.89 -22.02
CA THR A 672 45.28 5.03 -20.98
C THR A 672 45.12 4.03 -19.81
N GLY A 673 43.94 3.47 -19.62
CA GLY A 673 43.61 2.65 -18.46
C GLY A 673 43.41 3.41 -17.16
N GLU A 674 43.52 4.75 -17.18
CA GLU A 674 43.33 5.59 -15.99
C GLU A 674 41.89 5.56 -15.49
N LEU A 675 41.70 5.58 -14.14
CA LEU A 675 40.36 5.63 -13.53
C LEU A 675 39.76 7.02 -13.77
N LYS A 676 38.59 7.05 -14.43
CA LYS A 676 37.81 8.27 -14.68
C LYS A 676 36.66 8.39 -13.67
N TRP A 677 35.91 7.32 -13.52
CA TRP A 677 34.65 7.31 -12.75
C TRP A 677 34.50 6.04 -11.94
N THR A 678 33.66 6.10 -10.91
CA THR A 678 33.10 4.92 -10.24
C THR A 678 31.59 5.02 -10.24
N GLY A 679 30.91 3.90 -10.41
CA GLY A 679 29.46 3.83 -10.44
C GLY A 679 28.94 2.56 -9.80
N THR A 680 27.64 2.55 -9.46
CA THR A 680 26.94 1.37 -8.95
C THR A 680 26.09 0.72 -10.04
N ARG A 681 25.48 -0.41 -9.73
CA ARG A 681 24.47 -1.04 -10.60
C ARG A 681 23.34 -0.08 -10.97
N VAL A 682 22.90 0.73 -10.00
CA VAL A 682 21.85 1.75 -10.18
C VAL A 682 22.26 2.83 -11.21
N ASP A 683 23.55 3.16 -11.31
CA ASP A 683 24.03 4.12 -12.30
C ASP A 683 24.17 3.47 -13.67
N LEU A 684 24.77 2.28 -13.72
CA LEU A 684 25.11 1.63 -14.99
C LEU A 684 23.90 1.02 -15.72
N VAL A 685 22.81 0.75 -15.01
CA VAL A 685 21.59 0.23 -15.64
C VAL A 685 21.04 1.18 -16.73
N PHE A 686 21.25 2.49 -16.58
CA PHE A 686 20.84 3.49 -17.57
C PHE A 686 21.68 3.45 -18.88
N GLY A 687 22.83 2.79 -18.86
CA GLY A 687 23.64 2.53 -20.05
C GLY A 687 23.47 1.11 -20.60
N SER A 688 22.96 0.16 -19.81
CA SER A 688 22.88 -1.26 -20.15
C SER A 688 21.48 -1.75 -20.49
N HIS A 689 20.45 -1.30 -19.78
CA HIS A 689 19.08 -1.67 -20.08
C HIS A 689 18.57 -0.92 -21.30
N SER A 690 18.06 -1.62 -22.32
CA SER A 690 17.76 -1.04 -23.64
C SER A 690 16.80 0.16 -23.60
N GLN A 691 15.74 0.09 -22.80
CA GLN A 691 14.76 1.17 -22.67
C GLN A 691 15.34 2.36 -21.89
N LEU A 692 16.02 2.11 -20.76
CA LEU A 692 16.65 3.19 -19.97
C LEU A 692 17.81 3.83 -20.75
N ARG A 693 18.55 3.03 -21.54
CA ARG A 693 19.58 3.56 -22.43
C ARG A 693 18.99 4.50 -23.49
N ALA A 694 17.87 4.13 -24.12
CA ALA A 694 17.20 4.99 -25.08
C ALA A 694 16.79 6.34 -24.47
N LEU A 695 16.33 6.34 -23.21
CA LEU A 695 16.03 7.57 -22.47
C LEU A 695 17.31 8.35 -22.11
N ALA A 696 18.38 7.66 -21.69
CA ALA A 696 19.67 8.28 -21.40
C ALA A 696 20.27 8.95 -22.63
N GLU A 697 20.13 8.35 -23.82
CA GLU A 697 20.59 8.92 -25.10
C GLU A 697 19.87 10.25 -25.45
N VAL A 698 18.57 10.38 -25.11
CA VAL A 698 17.86 11.65 -25.26
C VAL A 698 18.54 12.76 -24.46
N TYR A 699 18.85 12.50 -23.19
CA TYR A 699 19.47 13.49 -22.31
C TYR A 699 20.98 13.65 -22.53
N GLY A 700 21.67 12.64 -23.10
CA GLY A 700 23.08 12.69 -23.48
C GLY A 700 23.37 13.42 -24.78
N SER A 701 22.35 13.77 -25.55
CA SER A 701 22.50 14.45 -26.84
C SER A 701 23.00 15.90 -26.67
N ALA A 702 23.72 16.42 -27.68
CA ALA A 702 24.37 17.73 -27.61
C ALA A 702 23.38 18.91 -27.44
N ASP A 703 22.15 18.75 -27.90
CA ASP A 703 21.06 19.74 -27.81
C ASP A 703 20.13 19.54 -26.60
N ALA A 704 20.44 18.59 -25.71
CA ALA A 704 19.54 18.20 -24.64
C ALA A 704 19.66 19.03 -23.35
N GLN A 705 20.64 19.91 -23.21
CA GLN A 705 20.94 20.59 -21.95
C GLN A 705 19.74 21.38 -21.39
N GLU A 706 19.10 22.20 -22.20
CA GLU A 706 17.92 22.98 -21.79
C GLU A 706 16.73 22.07 -21.47
N LYS A 707 16.49 21.04 -22.30
CA LYS A 707 15.46 20.04 -22.06
C LYS A 707 15.68 19.33 -20.72
N PHE A 708 16.91 18.89 -20.46
CA PHE A 708 17.27 18.22 -19.22
C PHE A 708 16.96 19.07 -17.99
N VAL A 709 17.38 20.35 -17.99
CA VAL A 709 17.14 21.26 -16.87
C VAL A 709 15.64 21.48 -16.66
N ARG A 710 14.89 21.73 -17.73
CA ARG A 710 13.45 21.93 -17.67
C ARG A 710 12.70 20.69 -17.13
N ASP A 711 13.04 19.52 -17.66
CA ASP A 711 12.40 18.26 -17.27
C ASP A 711 12.75 17.91 -15.82
N PHE A 712 14.00 18.14 -15.38
CA PHE A 712 14.40 17.96 -13.99
C PHE A 712 13.59 18.89 -13.04
N VAL A 713 13.45 20.16 -13.38
CA VAL A 713 12.69 21.11 -12.58
C VAL A 713 11.22 20.68 -12.46
N ALA A 714 10.63 20.19 -13.55
CA ALA A 714 9.25 19.71 -13.54
C ALA A 714 9.07 18.51 -12.61
N VAL A 715 9.96 17.52 -12.69
CA VAL A 715 9.90 16.32 -11.84
C VAL A 715 10.25 16.64 -10.40
N TRP A 716 11.22 17.50 -10.15
CA TRP A 716 11.53 18.01 -8.81
C TRP A 716 10.30 18.61 -8.14
N ASN A 717 9.62 19.54 -8.85
CA ASN A 717 8.40 20.17 -8.37
C ASN A 717 7.30 19.12 -8.09
N LYS A 718 7.15 18.11 -8.95
CA LYS A 718 6.21 17.00 -8.75
C LYS A 718 6.49 16.30 -7.41
N VAL A 719 7.73 15.84 -7.17
CA VAL A 719 8.09 15.12 -5.95
C VAL A 719 7.91 15.98 -4.69
N MET A 720 8.28 17.25 -4.75
CA MET A 720 8.12 18.18 -3.62
C MET A 720 6.65 18.42 -3.22
N ASN A 721 5.69 18.12 -4.10
CA ASN A 721 4.26 18.36 -3.88
C ASN A 721 3.39 17.11 -3.84
N LEU A 722 3.95 15.89 -3.83
CA LEU A 722 3.17 14.64 -3.83
C LEU A 722 2.21 14.52 -2.64
N ASP A 723 2.56 15.11 -1.50
CA ASP A 723 1.77 15.12 -0.28
C ASP A 723 0.86 16.37 -0.12
N ARG A 724 0.76 17.21 -1.16
CA ARG A 724 -0.05 18.45 -1.17
C ARG A 724 -1.40 18.19 -1.79
N PHE A 725 -2.27 17.49 -1.05
CA PHE A 725 -3.64 17.17 -1.46
C PHE A 725 -4.58 18.38 -1.49
N ASP A 726 -4.13 19.52 -1.00
CA ASP A 726 -4.82 20.82 -1.03
C ASP A 726 -4.60 21.58 -2.34
N LEU A 727 -3.66 21.15 -3.19
CA LEU A 727 -3.37 21.75 -4.50
C LEU A 727 -4.06 21.03 -5.67
N ALA A 728 -4.77 19.93 -5.41
CA ALA A 728 -5.38 19.07 -6.43
C ALA A 728 -6.76 19.56 -6.89
#